data_0e96da8da54b9f080cc4c7f3a94df4ca
#
_entry.id   0e96da8da54b9f080cc4c7f3a94df4ca
#
_cell.length_a   1.000
_cell.length_b   1.000
_cell.length_c   1.000
_cell.angle_alpha   90.00
_cell.angle_beta   90.00
_cell.angle_gamma   90.00
#
_symmetry.space_group_name_H-M   'P 1'
#
loop_
_entity.id
_entity.type
_entity.pdbx_description
1 polymer ?
#
loop_
_entity_poly.entity_id
_entity_poly.type
_entity_poly.pdbx_seq_one_letter_code
_entity_poly.pdbx_strand_id
1 'polypeptide(L)'
;MIPAEEKMLRLLSKNDVTFFIPPYQRNYEWTDTQCAVFLEDVVKTYNANISGKRTEHFFGSITYFQSGMVFGQPAKLVLIDGQQRITTVMLFLTALRDILDDDKLKSFINTNYLKNERVTDETEYKIKLKQVEMDWIAYKKIILSEEITDQEKNSAVYKNYKYFCSRLENLMEDGVDLSGLIENGINFFSVITIELQPDKNEWENPQEIFESMNSLGKPLYLSDLVRNYLMLGFDADLQDELYEKYWLKIENTIPKRVSDLIRDYIQEHEKRAYPKATEANHKALYGYFKSIFAETDKIELLKDLADHAKIYSYIILNGSSTGNKNIDRELKDLNYMKITTAYSFLMSLLFAWSKGRFSDEDLTSILRVFKTYCMRRRIISGLTSAENKNFPQLSKWIPELEKAENKQDKMFEILANQESNLRLPNDIELTRYMETMNFYNFGYCKFYLALIEETMTKSRPELSDENLQIEHILPQTLNDKWSAALGEGAEEIHSELVNTIGNLTLIRHNQELGQKDFKTKKDTYETKAGLQIARTEITNNDKWDADTIKHRTKWITEYLLTKVLTIPERMRKTNNFTVKDSKGVSFQNLQLIGLDIHFVDDPSIVAHVVSDKEVEFEGKKWRLSPLTREIMERKGVARPSGAYNGYKHWAYDEIILSEV
;
A
#
# COMPACT_ATOMS: atom_id res chain seq x y z
N MET A 1 26.68 12.58 27.57
CA MET A 1 26.56 11.09 27.36
C MET A 1 27.59 10.37 28.19
N ILE A 2 27.16 9.40 28.96
CA ILE A 2 28.02 8.57 29.78
C ILE A 2 27.95 7.14 29.28
N PRO A 3 28.92 6.67 28.50
CA PRO A 3 28.97 5.26 28.08
C PRO A 3 29.56 4.40 29.18
N ALA A 4 29.00 3.22 29.39
CA ALA A 4 29.51 2.20 30.29
C ALA A 4 29.29 0.80 29.74
N GLU A 5 30.25 -0.09 29.94
CA GLU A 5 30.06 -1.51 29.69
C GLU A 5 29.42 -2.18 30.90
N GLU A 6 28.34 -2.92 30.72
CA GLU A 6 27.62 -3.58 31.77
C GLU A 6 27.09 -4.96 31.33
N LYS A 7 26.97 -5.90 32.29
CA LYS A 7 26.30 -7.17 32.03
C LYS A 7 24.78 -6.96 31.96
N MET A 8 24.13 -7.58 30.99
CA MET A 8 22.68 -7.44 30.80
C MET A 8 21.87 -7.78 32.05
N LEU A 9 22.17 -8.87 32.69
CA LEU A 9 21.49 -9.26 33.94
C LEU A 9 21.78 -8.30 35.10
N ARG A 10 22.99 -7.71 35.15
CA ARG A 10 23.33 -6.70 36.14
C ARG A 10 22.54 -5.42 35.95
N LEU A 11 22.34 -5.01 34.71
CA LEU A 11 21.51 -3.86 34.36
C LEU A 11 20.06 -4.08 34.86
N LEU A 12 19.49 -5.26 34.62
CA LEU A 12 18.13 -5.61 35.03
C LEU A 12 18.02 -5.84 36.56
N SER A 13 19.09 -6.22 37.26
CA SER A 13 19.06 -6.48 38.70
C SER A 13 19.08 -5.21 39.58
N LYS A 14 19.21 -4.01 38.96
CA LYS A 14 19.10 -2.75 39.72
C LYS A 14 17.74 -2.64 40.40
N ASN A 15 17.69 -2.52 41.71
CA ASN A 15 16.43 -2.61 42.47
C ASN A 15 15.66 -1.30 42.61
N ASP A 16 16.28 -0.19 42.25
CA ASP A 16 15.73 1.15 42.42
C ASP A 16 15.46 1.83 41.07
N VAL A 17 15.28 1.04 40.00
CA VAL A 17 15.00 1.56 38.66
C VAL A 17 13.87 0.81 37.95
N THR A 18 13.11 1.52 37.15
CA THR A 18 12.15 0.97 36.18
C THR A 18 12.43 1.54 34.81
N PHE A 19 12.58 0.67 33.83
CA PHE A 19 12.71 1.07 32.42
C PHE A 19 11.33 1.37 31.87
N PHE A 20 11.22 2.50 31.17
CA PHE A 20 10.01 2.93 30.49
C PHE A 20 10.27 3.02 28.99
N ILE A 21 9.45 2.32 28.22
CA ILE A 21 9.38 2.54 26.78
C ILE A 21 8.35 3.64 26.56
N PRO A 22 8.78 4.82 26.04
CA PRO A 22 7.86 5.93 25.84
C PRO A 22 6.79 5.60 24.81
N PRO A 23 5.59 6.23 24.85
CA PRO A 23 4.47 5.94 23.96
C PRO A 23 4.77 6.24 22.49
N TYR A 24 5.76 7.09 22.22
CA TYR A 24 6.21 7.38 20.86
C TYR A 24 7.17 6.33 20.27
N GLN A 25 7.62 5.36 21.06
CA GLN A 25 8.41 4.23 20.57
C GLN A 25 7.50 3.22 19.87
N ARG A 26 8.11 2.40 18.99
CA ARG A 26 7.36 1.33 18.33
C ARG A 26 7.00 0.20 19.29
N ASN A 27 5.94 -0.52 18.99
CA ASN A 27 5.57 -1.75 19.68
C ASN A 27 6.70 -2.79 19.58
N TYR A 28 6.58 -3.84 20.38
CA TYR A 28 7.49 -4.97 20.27
C TYR A 28 7.29 -5.70 18.94
N GLU A 29 8.31 -5.70 18.07
CA GLU A 29 8.24 -6.16 16.69
C GLU A 29 9.17 -7.35 16.37
N TRP A 30 9.97 -7.81 17.32
CA TRP A 30 10.76 -9.00 17.09
C TRP A 30 9.82 -10.20 16.91
N THR A 31 10.18 -11.07 15.98
CA THR A 31 9.47 -12.30 15.67
C THR A 31 10.24 -13.50 16.22
N ASP A 32 9.70 -14.68 16.05
CA ASP A 32 10.37 -15.95 16.32
C ASP A 32 11.77 -16.04 15.72
N THR A 33 11.99 -15.42 14.55
CA THR A 33 13.31 -15.40 13.88
C THR A 33 14.38 -14.70 14.73
N GLN A 34 14.10 -13.48 15.24
CA GLN A 34 15.05 -12.77 16.09
C GLN A 34 15.17 -13.44 17.46
N CYS A 35 14.07 -13.98 17.99
CA CYS A 35 14.08 -14.75 19.24
C CYS A 35 14.89 -16.05 19.11
N ALA A 36 14.88 -16.69 17.94
CA ALA A 36 15.70 -17.86 17.66
C ALA A 36 17.19 -17.51 17.71
N VAL A 37 17.60 -16.46 17.01
CA VAL A 37 19.01 -15.98 17.01
C VAL A 37 19.46 -15.67 18.45
N PHE A 38 18.63 -14.94 19.21
CA PHE A 38 18.93 -14.66 20.62
C PHE A 38 19.11 -15.93 21.46
N LEU A 39 18.21 -16.93 21.35
CA LEU A 39 18.30 -18.19 22.08
C LEU A 39 19.52 -19.02 21.65
N GLU A 40 19.81 -19.06 20.35
CA GLU A 40 21.02 -19.72 19.84
C GLU A 40 22.29 -19.10 20.41
N ASP A 41 22.37 -17.77 20.51
CA ASP A 41 23.49 -17.06 21.15
C ASP A 41 23.60 -17.37 22.63
N VAL A 42 22.47 -17.49 23.36
CA VAL A 42 22.45 -17.92 24.79
C VAL A 42 23.00 -19.33 24.92
N VAL A 43 22.50 -20.30 24.13
CA VAL A 43 22.92 -21.70 24.16
C VAL A 43 24.38 -21.84 23.73
N LYS A 44 24.82 -21.13 22.70
CA LYS A 44 26.22 -21.11 22.24
C LYS A 44 27.16 -20.61 23.35
N THR A 45 26.79 -19.53 24.02
CA THR A 45 27.56 -18.95 25.12
C THR A 45 27.61 -19.93 26.29
N TYR A 46 26.48 -20.54 26.67
CA TYR A 46 26.39 -21.58 27.66
C TYR A 46 27.34 -22.75 27.34
N ASN A 47 27.24 -23.34 26.16
CA ASN A 47 28.08 -24.48 25.76
C ASN A 47 29.59 -24.15 25.81
N ALA A 48 29.95 -22.95 25.37
CA ALA A 48 31.34 -22.49 25.44
C ALA A 48 31.83 -22.37 26.86
N ASN A 49 31.05 -21.78 27.76
CA ASN A 49 31.45 -21.53 29.13
C ASN A 49 31.53 -22.81 29.99
N ILE A 50 30.59 -23.75 29.83
CA ILE A 50 30.67 -25.07 30.49
C ILE A 50 31.84 -25.93 29.99
N SER A 51 32.30 -25.72 28.76
CA SER A 51 33.47 -26.36 28.18
C SER A 51 34.80 -25.72 28.59
N GLY A 52 34.77 -24.69 29.45
CA GLY A 52 35.95 -23.97 29.94
C GLY A 52 36.53 -22.88 28.99
N LYS A 53 35.85 -22.56 27.91
CA LYS A 53 36.27 -21.55 26.89
C LYS A 53 35.81 -20.15 27.26
N ARG A 54 35.69 -19.75 28.46
CA ARG A 54 35.17 -18.44 28.91
C ARG A 54 34.89 -17.45 27.78
N THR A 55 33.62 -17.37 27.35
CA THR A 55 33.17 -16.57 26.22
C THR A 55 32.13 -15.57 26.65
N GLU A 56 32.26 -14.33 26.19
CA GLU A 56 31.27 -13.28 26.39
C GLU A 56 30.54 -13.00 25.08
N HIS A 57 29.27 -12.61 25.15
CA HIS A 57 28.48 -12.22 24.00
C HIS A 57 28.11 -10.73 24.09
N PHE A 58 28.50 -9.95 23.07
CA PHE A 58 28.08 -8.54 22.99
C PHE A 58 26.68 -8.44 22.38
N PHE A 59 25.71 -7.99 23.19
CA PHE A 59 24.30 -7.95 22.82
C PHE A 59 23.83 -6.58 22.27
N GLY A 60 24.74 -5.61 22.15
CA GLY A 60 24.46 -4.29 21.57
C GLY A 60 24.42 -3.16 22.60
N SER A 61 23.83 -2.03 22.23
CA SER A 61 23.72 -0.84 23.07
C SER A 61 22.33 -0.66 23.66
N ILE A 62 22.25 -0.02 24.84
CA ILE A 62 21.00 0.42 25.47
C ILE A 62 21.18 1.88 25.84
N THR A 63 20.36 2.75 25.25
CA THR A 63 20.42 4.19 25.48
C THR A 63 19.19 4.64 26.23
N TYR A 64 19.39 5.41 27.28
CA TYR A 64 18.33 5.93 28.12
C TYR A 64 18.71 7.27 28.76
N PHE A 65 17.72 7.96 29.28
CA PHE A 65 17.93 9.09 30.22
C PHE A 65 17.06 8.88 31.45
N GLN A 66 17.47 9.46 32.57
CA GLN A 66 16.70 9.47 33.77
C GLN A 66 15.71 10.63 33.74
N SER A 67 14.42 10.32 33.80
CA SER A 67 13.35 11.30 33.99
C SER A 67 13.17 11.56 35.48
N GLY A 68 12.76 12.74 35.89
CA GLY A 68 12.61 13.24 37.25
C GLY A 68 12.52 12.20 38.36
N MET A 69 12.96 12.55 39.57
CA MET A 69 12.87 11.66 40.72
C MET A 69 11.61 11.96 41.52
N VAL A 70 10.78 10.92 41.78
CA VAL A 70 9.64 10.98 42.69
C VAL A 70 10.05 10.26 43.97
N PHE A 71 9.93 10.94 45.09
CA PHE A 71 10.29 10.34 46.41
C PHE A 71 9.45 9.09 46.67
N GLY A 72 10.14 8.00 47.00
CA GLY A 72 9.49 6.72 47.32
C GLY A 72 9.19 5.83 46.09
N GLN A 73 9.52 6.24 44.92
CA GLN A 73 9.38 5.43 43.68
C GLN A 73 10.76 5.06 43.10
N PRO A 74 10.88 3.94 42.37
CA PRO A 74 12.06 3.65 41.55
C PRO A 74 12.36 4.77 40.55
N ALA A 75 13.64 4.99 40.24
CA ALA A 75 14.02 5.95 39.23
C ALA A 75 13.47 5.52 37.87
N LYS A 76 12.83 6.46 37.16
CA LYS A 76 12.27 6.25 35.82
C LYS A 76 13.38 6.42 34.78
N LEU A 77 13.79 5.30 34.13
CA LEU A 77 14.77 5.29 33.06
C LEU A 77 14.00 5.19 31.72
N VAL A 78 13.94 6.30 31.00
CA VAL A 78 13.25 6.40 29.72
C VAL A 78 14.17 5.89 28.60
N LEU A 79 13.77 4.80 27.94
CA LEU A 79 14.54 4.17 26.88
C LEU A 79 14.47 4.99 25.58
N ILE A 80 15.62 5.20 24.98
CA ILE A 80 15.80 5.82 23.66
C ILE A 80 16.10 4.74 22.60
N ASP A 81 16.94 3.76 22.96
CA ASP A 81 17.23 2.57 22.14
C ASP A 81 17.44 1.34 23.02
N GLY A 82 17.27 0.15 22.44
CA GLY A 82 17.45 -1.15 23.12
C GLY A 82 16.17 -1.75 23.69
N GLN A 83 15.01 -1.14 23.47
CA GLN A 83 13.71 -1.63 23.96
C GLN A 83 13.39 -3.07 23.53
N GLN A 84 13.66 -3.43 22.26
CA GLN A 84 13.40 -4.79 21.75
C GLN A 84 14.28 -5.82 22.47
N ARG A 85 15.55 -5.47 22.74
CA ARG A 85 16.50 -6.32 23.46
C ARG A 85 16.07 -6.58 24.90
N ILE A 86 15.75 -5.52 25.65
CA ILE A 86 15.30 -5.65 27.04
C ILE A 86 14.00 -6.47 27.10
N THR A 87 13.03 -6.19 26.23
CA THR A 87 11.77 -6.94 26.17
C THR A 87 12.01 -8.43 25.93
N THR A 88 12.86 -8.77 24.95
CA THR A 88 13.17 -10.16 24.63
C THR A 88 13.82 -10.90 25.79
N VAL A 89 14.79 -10.26 26.48
CA VAL A 89 15.41 -10.84 27.67
C VAL A 89 14.39 -11.06 28.79
N MET A 90 13.49 -10.10 29.01
CA MET A 90 12.45 -10.22 30.03
C MET A 90 11.47 -11.37 29.69
N LEU A 91 11.06 -11.51 28.41
CA LEU A 91 10.18 -12.62 27.98
C LEU A 91 10.89 -13.99 28.12
N PHE A 92 12.17 -14.07 27.77
CA PHE A 92 12.99 -15.28 27.92
C PHE A 92 13.12 -15.68 29.39
N LEU A 93 13.46 -14.73 30.31
CA LEU A 93 13.55 -14.97 31.72
C LEU A 93 12.19 -15.38 32.32
N THR A 94 11.10 -14.82 31.82
CA THR A 94 9.74 -15.21 32.23
C THR A 94 9.42 -16.63 31.82
N ALA A 95 9.75 -17.02 30.59
CA ALA A 95 9.57 -18.39 30.10
C ALA A 95 10.41 -19.40 30.92
N LEU A 96 11.67 -19.07 31.23
CA LEU A 96 12.51 -19.87 32.12
C LEU A 96 11.88 -20.04 33.48
N ARG A 97 11.43 -18.94 34.13
CA ARG A 97 10.73 -18.98 35.41
C ARG A 97 9.55 -19.95 35.38
N ASP A 98 8.76 -19.93 34.33
CA ASP A 98 7.51 -20.67 34.27
C ASP A 98 7.72 -22.18 33.98
N ILE A 99 8.86 -22.56 33.38
CA ILE A 99 9.21 -23.97 33.06
C ILE A 99 10.02 -24.63 34.16
N LEU A 100 10.88 -23.89 34.87
CA LEU A 100 11.69 -24.45 35.94
C LEU A 100 10.83 -25.03 37.06
N ASP A 101 11.28 -26.12 37.69
CA ASP A 101 10.64 -26.71 38.88
C ASP A 101 11.20 -26.19 40.24
N ASP A 102 12.32 -25.44 40.18
CA ASP A 102 12.98 -24.89 41.37
C ASP A 102 12.33 -23.56 41.81
N ASP A 103 11.53 -23.62 42.86
CA ASP A 103 10.84 -22.46 43.47
C ASP A 103 11.80 -21.35 43.93
N LYS A 104 13.01 -21.68 44.38
CA LYS A 104 13.99 -20.70 44.80
C LYS A 104 14.51 -19.92 43.62
N LEU A 105 14.78 -20.61 42.51
CA LEU A 105 15.23 -19.99 41.30
C LEU A 105 14.12 -19.17 40.61
N LYS A 106 12.88 -19.67 40.64
CA LYS A 106 11.69 -18.87 40.19
C LYS A 106 11.58 -17.56 40.97
N SER A 107 11.67 -17.65 42.30
CA SER A 107 11.63 -16.47 43.18
C SER A 107 12.80 -15.53 42.87
N PHE A 108 13.99 -16.06 42.68
CA PHE A 108 15.18 -15.29 42.35
C PHE A 108 15.01 -14.51 41.02
N ILE A 109 14.49 -15.16 39.96
CA ILE A 109 14.23 -14.52 38.66
C ILE A 109 13.21 -13.39 38.85
N ASN A 110 12.10 -13.63 39.52
CA ASN A 110 11.07 -12.64 39.78
C ASN A 110 11.63 -11.40 40.49
N THR A 111 12.31 -11.60 41.61
CA THR A 111 12.79 -10.52 42.50
C THR A 111 13.92 -9.72 41.84
N ASN A 112 14.85 -10.40 41.19
CA ASN A 112 16.05 -9.72 40.69
C ASN A 112 15.84 -9.13 39.28
N TYR A 113 15.03 -9.75 38.40
CA TYR A 113 15.00 -9.35 37.00
C TYR A 113 13.63 -8.88 36.49
N LEU A 114 12.52 -9.38 37.06
CA LEU A 114 11.19 -9.11 36.50
C LEU A 114 10.41 -8.05 37.28
N LYS A 115 10.48 -8.06 38.60
CA LYS A 115 9.65 -7.24 39.50
C LYS A 115 10.47 -6.35 40.42
N ASN A 116 9.90 -5.23 40.80
CA ASN A 116 10.42 -4.36 41.86
C ASN A 116 9.70 -4.71 43.19
N GLU A 117 10.33 -5.51 44.02
CA GLU A 117 9.75 -5.99 45.30
C GLU A 117 9.40 -4.86 46.27
N ARG A 118 10.11 -3.74 46.22
CA ARG A 118 9.87 -2.57 47.08
C ARG A 118 8.62 -1.78 46.73
N VAL A 119 8.08 -2.00 45.52
CA VAL A 119 6.83 -1.37 45.09
C VAL A 119 5.67 -2.21 45.55
N THR A 120 4.92 -1.71 46.55
CA THR A 120 3.79 -2.42 47.16
C THR A 120 2.51 -2.31 46.35
N ASP A 121 2.33 -1.19 45.65
CA ASP A 121 1.13 -0.95 44.86
C ASP A 121 1.23 -1.58 43.48
N GLU A 122 0.09 -1.97 42.90
CA GLU A 122 0.02 -2.50 41.54
C GLU A 122 0.12 -1.39 40.46
N THR A 123 1.13 -0.54 40.63
CA THR A 123 1.45 0.51 39.67
C THR A 123 2.32 -0.03 38.55
N GLU A 124 2.49 0.77 37.51
CA GLU A 124 3.40 0.48 36.42
C GLU A 124 4.85 0.27 36.82
N TYR A 125 5.25 0.76 38.03
CA TYR A 125 6.56 0.57 38.62
C TYR A 125 6.79 -0.82 39.23
N LYS A 126 5.73 -1.65 39.38
CA LYS A 126 5.84 -3.01 39.92
C LYS A 126 6.68 -3.95 39.07
N ILE A 127 6.66 -3.73 37.75
CA ILE A 127 7.45 -4.48 36.78
C ILE A 127 8.63 -3.63 36.36
N LYS A 128 9.81 -4.23 36.18
CA LYS A 128 11.06 -3.51 35.88
C LYS A 128 11.08 -2.89 34.47
N LEU A 129 10.13 -3.26 33.57
CA LEU A 129 9.98 -2.68 32.24
C LEU A 129 8.50 -2.37 32.00
N LYS A 130 8.16 -1.10 31.80
CA LYS A 130 6.87 -0.64 31.31
C LYS A 130 6.92 -0.62 29.78
N GLN A 131 6.04 -1.37 29.14
CA GLN A 131 5.85 -1.39 27.69
C GLN A 131 4.98 -0.24 27.19
N VAL A 132 4.99 0.00 25.87
CA VAL A 132 3.98 0.84 25.22
C VAL A 132 2.59 0.26 25.43
N GLU A 133 1.56 1.11 25.41
CA GLU A 133 0.20 0.73 25.85
C GLU A 133 -0.37 -0.48 25.10
N MET A 134 -0.16 -0.61 23.80
CA MET A 134 -0.66 -1.75 23.01
C MET A 134 -0.07 -3.10 23.45
N ASP A 135 1.18 -3.12 23.90
CA ASP A 135 1.85 -4.34 24.36
C ASP A 135 1.67 -4.54 25.87
N TRP A 136 1.40 -3.46 26.63
CA TRP A 136 1.44 -3.45 28.08
C TRP A 136 0.49 -4.46 28.72
N ILE A 137 -0.74 -4.55 28.26
CA ILE A 137 -1.76 -5.42 28.86
C ILE A 137 -1.32 -6.88 28.79
N ALA A 138 -0.96 -7.37 27.61
CA ALA A 138 -0.48 -8.75 27.44
C ALA A 138 0.84 -8.98 28.16
N TYR A 139 1.79 -8.05 28.08
CA TYR A 139 3.08 -8.14 28.72
C TYR A 139 2.98 -8.20 30.26
N LYS A 140 2.18 -7.30 30.88
CA LYS A 140 1.93 -7.27 32.29
C LYS A 140 1.39 -8.62 32.78
N LYS A 141 0.36 -9.15 32.11
CA LYS A 141 -0.26 -10.43 32.47
C LYS A 141 0.72 -11.59 32.38
N ILE A 142 1.58 -11.63 31.34
CA ILE A 142 2.64 -12.64 31.22
C ILE A 142 3.60 -12.58 32.39
N ILE A 143 4.12 -11.39 32.74
CA ILE A 143 5.07 -11.23 33.87
C ILE A 143 4.42 -11.59 35.22
N LEU A 144 3.15 -11.24 35.42
CA LEU A 144 2.41 -11.50 36.64
C LEU A 144 1.80 -12.90 36.70
N SER A 145 1.87 -13.70 35.63
CA SER A 145 1.27 -15.03 35.52
C SER A 145 -0.27 -14.99 35.60
N GLU A 146 -0.88 -13.95 35.02
CA GLU A 146 -2.33 -13.77 34.94
C GLU A 146 -2.90 -14.43 33.69
N GLU A 147 -4.22 -14.63 33.68
CA GLU A 147 -4.92 -15.23 32.52
C GLU A 147 -4.90 -14.33 31.28
N ILE A 148 -4.53 -14.92 30.16
CA ILE A 148 -4.41 -14.25 28.84
C ILE A 148 -5.66 -14.51 27.99
N THR A 149 -6.30 -13.46 27.52
CA THR A 149 -7.47 -13.55 26.63
C THR A 149 -7.07 -13.92 25.18
N ASP A 150 -8.02 -14.40 24.38
CA ASP A 150 -7.75 -14.77 22.98
C ASP A 150 -7.29 -13.57 22.13
N GLN A 151 -7.74 -12.37 22.44
CA GLN A 151 -7.28 -11.16 21.79
C GLN A 151 -5.79 -10.88 22.10
N GLU A 152 -5.39 -11.01 23.36
CA GLU A 152 -4.01 -10.78 23.81
C GLU A 152 -3.03 -11.83 23.27
N LYS A 153 -3.50 -13.06 23.01
CA LYS A 153 -2.71 -14.14 22.38
C LYS A 153 -2.21 -13.76 20.96
N ASN A 154 -2.82 -12.77 20.32
CA ASN A 154 -2.38 -12.30 19.02
C ASN A 154 -1.18 -11.35 19.07
N SER A 155 -0.83 -10.82 20.26
CA SER A 155 0.29 -9.91 20.46
C SER A 155 1.64 -10.57 20.16
N ALA A 156 2.63 -9.77 19.71
CA ALA A 156 4.00 -10.26 19.50
C ALA A 156 4.66 -10.70 20.82
N VAL A 157 4.39 -9.99 21.91
CA VAL A 157 4.91 -10.35 23.25
C VAL A 157 4.45 -11.75 23.70
N TYR A 158 3.16 -12.09 23.50
CA TYR A 158 2.65 -13.41 23.85
C TYR A 158 3.21 -14.52 22.93
N LYS A 159 3.22 -14.28 21.62
CA LYS A 159 3.76 -15.25 20.65
C LYS A 159 5.22 -15.60 20.94
N ASN A 160 6.04 -14.61 21.24
CA ASN A 160 7.46 -14.82 21.53
C ASN A 160 7.69 -15.41 22.94
N TYR A 161 6.86 -15.05 23.93
CA TYR A 161 6.87 -15.77 25.21
C TYR A 161 6.58 -17.26 25.02
N LYS A 162 5.54 -17.62 24.28
CA LYS A 162 5.19 -19.02 23.97
C LYS A 162 6.26 -19.72 23.13
N TYR A 163 6.88 -19.00 22.18
CA TYR A 163 8.04 -19.51 21.45
C TYR A 163 9.16 -19.92 22.42
N PHE A 164 9.55 -19.05 23.37
CA PHE A 164 10.57 -19.40 24.36
C PHE A 164 10.15 -20.56 25.23
N CYS A 165 8.91 -20.63 25.72
CA CYS A 165 8.41 -21.77 26.47
C CYS A 165 8.63 -23.08 25.70
N SER A 166 8.14 -23.17 24.49
CA SER A 166 8.27 -24.40 23.67
C SER A 166 9.73 -24.76 23.37
N ARG A 167 10.59 -23.77 23.11
CA ARG A 167 12.00 -24.03 22.83
C ARG A 167 12.79 -24.46 24.07
N LEU A 168 12.46 -23.93 25.24
CA LEU A 168 13.07 -24.30 26.52
C LEU A 168 12.62 -25.70 26.97
N GLU A 169 11.37 -26.08 26.74
CA GLU A 169 10.88 -27.45 26.96
C GLU A 169 11.68 -28.44 26.09
N ASN A 170 11.89 -28.16 24.82
CA ASN A 170 12.70 -29.01 23.95
C ASN A 170 14.17 -29.12 24.44
N LEU A 171 14.78 -28.00 24.83
CA LEU A 171 16.14 -28.01 25.37
C LEU A 171 16.25 -28.84 26.66
N MET A 172 15.23 -28.80 27.52
CA MET A 172 15.15 -29.64 28.72
C MET A 172 15.03 -31.12 28.39
N GLU A 173 14.22 -31.47 27.39
CA GLU A 173 14.12 -32.84 26.85
C GLU A 173 15.45 -33.34 26.25
N ASP A 174 16.21 -32.45 25.61
CA ASP A 174 17.55 -32.71 25.10
C ASP A 174 18.63 -32.78 26.21
N GLY A 175 18.25 -32.61 27.46
CA GLY A 175 19.14 -32.74 28.63
C GLY A 175 19.95 -31.47 28.96
N VAL A 176 19.57 -30.31 28.44
CA VAL A 176 20.22 -29.03 28.76
C VAL A 176 19.76 -28.56 30.14
N ASP A 177 20.73 -28.23 30.98
CA ASP A 177 20.46 -27.59 32.27
C ASP A 177 19.95 -26.15 32.07
N LEU A 178 18.65 -25.95 32.30
CA LEU A 178 18.00 -24.64 32.11
C LEU A 178 18.52 -23.61 33.15
N SER A 179 18.92 -24.02 34.35
CA SER A 179 19.52 -23.13 35.34
C SER A 179 20.88 -22.61 34.86
N GLY A 180 21.64 -23.51 34.25
CA GLY A 180 22.93 -23.19 33.61
C GLY A 180 22.82 -22.17 32.48
N LEU A 181 21.67 -22.08 31.78
CA LEU A 181 21.46 -21.05 30.77
C LEU A 181 21.48 -19.63 31.35
N ILE A 182 21.08 -19.48 32.64
CA ILE A 182 21.19 -18.20 33.34
C ILE A 182 22.64 -17.98 33.73
N GLU A 183 23.26 -18.95 34.46
CA GLU A 183 24.57 -18.80 35.07
C GLU A 183 25.72 -18.71 34.06
N ASN A 184 25.67 -19.56 33.03
CA ASN A 184 26.75 -19.73 32.03
C ASN A 184 26.39 -19.24 30.65
N GLY A 185 25.12 -18.86 30.39
CA GLY A 185 24.62 -18.32 29.15
C GLY A 185 24.45 -16.79 29.24
N ILE A 186 23.24 -16.35 29.58
CA ILE A 186 22.85 -14.92 29.49
C ILE A 186 23.60 -14.02 30.49
N ASN A 187 24.11 -14.54 31.58
CA ASN A 187 24.96 -13.80 32.51
C ASN A 187 26.26 -13.29 31.89
N PHE A 188 26.68 -13.90 30.78
CA PHE A 188 27.84 -13.47 29.99
C PHE A 188 27.47 -12.52 28.82
N PHE A 189 26.22 -12.11 28.74
CA PHE A 189 25.82 -11.07 27.79
C PHE A 189 26.22 -9.70 28.29
N SER A 190 27.02 -8.96 27.49
CA SER A 190 27.42 -7.58 27.76
C SER A 190 26.68 -6.62 26.86
N VAL A 191 26.38 -5.44 27.37
CA VAL A 191 25.79 -4.31 26.68
C VAL A 191 26.61 -3.06 26.90
N ILE A 192 26.58 -2.13 25.98
CA ILE A 192 27.05 -0.76 26.21
C ILE A 192 25.83 0.08 26.58
N THR A 193 25.77 0.52 27.83
CA THR A 193 24.77 1.48 28.27
C THR A 193 25.24 2.90 27.94
N ILE A 194 24.33 3.74 27.44
CA ILE A 194 24.59 5.15 27.14
C ILE A 194 23.54 5.97 27.90
N GLU A 195 23.96 6.59 28.98
CA GLU A 195 23.11 7.50 29.75
C GLU A 195 23.21 8.92 29.17
N LEU A 196 22.06 9.47 28.74
CA LEU A 196 21.94 10.85 28.30
C LEU A 196 21.59 11.74 29.49
N GLN A 197 22.10 12.96 29.46
CA GLN A 197 21.84 13.99 30.47
C GLN A 197 21.32 15.28 29.79
N PRO A 198 20.12 15.25 29.19
CA PRO A 198 19.59 16.39 28.43
C PRO A 198 19.45 17.66 29.28
N ASP A 199 19.14 17.53 30.57
CA ASP A 199 19.03 18.65 31.50
C ASP A 199 20.36 19.37 31.77
N LYS A 200 21.50 18.70 31.51
CA LYS A 200 22.85 19.27 31.71
C LYS A 200 23.51 19.71 30.41
N ASN A 201 23.12 19.12 29.30
CA ASN A 201 23.77 19.29 28.01
C ASN A 201 22.73 19.46 26.92
N GLU A 202 22.48 20.68 26.45
CA GLU A 202 21.50 20.98 25.38
C GLU A 202 21.75 20.20 24.08
N TRP A 203 23.01 19.84 23.79
CA TRP A 203 23.36 19.04 22.60
C TRP A 203 23.02 17.55 22.73
N GLU A 204 22.67 17.06 23.93
CA GLU A 204 22.18 15.71 24.15
C GLU A 204 20.67 15.61 23.91
N ASN A 205 20.22 16.11 22.77
CA ASN A 205 18.82 16.05 22.37
C ASN A 205 18.40 14.58 22.14
N PRO A 206 17.49 14.02 22.93
CA PRO A 206 17.08 12.61 22.82
C PRO A 206 16.54 12.26 21.42
N GLN A 207 15.91 13.21 20.70
CA GLN A 207 15.40 13.01 19.36
C GLN A 207 16.51 12.84 18.33
N GLU A 208 17.51 13.72 18.34
CA GLU A 208 18.61 13.65 17.37
C GLU A 208 19.44 12.38 17.58
N ILE A 209 19.60 12.00 18.85
CA ILE A 209 20.30 10.77 19.22
C ILE A 209 19.49 9.54 18.78
N PHE A 210 18.16 9.52 19.02
CA PHE A 210 17.28 8.47 18.55
C PHE A 210 17.33 8.33 17.00
N GLU A 211 17.23 9.42 16.27
CA GLU A 211 17.32 9.43 14.80
C GLU A 211 18.68 8.89 14.31
N SER A 212 19.76 9.29 14.98
CA SER A 212 21.12 8.84 14.67
C SER A 212 21.33 7.34 14.92
N MET A 213 20.91 6.85 16.08
CA MET A 213 21.13 5.46 16.48
C MET A 213 20.29 4.46 15.68
N ASN A 214 19.04 4.82 15.36
CA ASN A 214 18.18 3.97 14.55
C ASN A 214 18.61 3.87 13.07
N SER A 215 19.57 4.69 12.64
CA SER A 215 20.16 4.56 11.29
C SER A 215 20.99 3.27 11.10
N LEU A 216 21.35 2.58 12.17
CA LEU A 216 22.19 1.38 12.19
C LEU A 216 21.40 0.07 12.43
N GLY A 217 20.11 0.16 12.76
CA GLY A 217 19.24 -0.98 13.07
C GLY A 217 18.16 -1.27 12.00
N LYS A 218 17.09 -2.00 12.38
CA LYS A 218 15.91 -2.16 11.53
C LYS A 218 15.32 -0.78 11.25
N PRO A 219 15.17 -0.37 9.98
CA PRO A 219 14.67 0.94 9.63
C PRO A 219 13.31 1.24 10.28
N LEU A 220 13.15 2.46 10.78
CA LEU A 220 11.89 2.94 11.30
C LEU A 220 10.93 3.26 10.16
N TYR A 221 9.65 2.99 10.37
CA TYR A 221 8.61 3.44 9.48
C TYR A 221 8.46 4.98 9.53
N LEU A 222 7.94 5.57 8.47
CA LEU A 222 7.65 7.01 8.46
C LEU A 222 6.73 7.43 9.61
N SER A 223 5.75 6.58 9.92
CA SER A 223 4.84 6.76 11.08
C SER A 223 5.59 6.87 12.40
N ASP A 224 6.60 6.02 12.62
CA ASP A 224 7.37 6.04 13.88
C ASP A 224 8.21 7.32 14.02
N LEU A 225 8.84 7.73 12.91
CA LEU A 225 9.65 8.95 12.87
C LEU A 225 8.80 10.20 13.14
N VAL A 226 7.62 10.28 12.52
CA VAL A 226 6.70 11.42 12.69
C VAL A 226 6.07 11.42 14.07
N ARG A 227 5.65 10.26 14.59
CA ARG A 227 5.14 10.13 15.96
C ARG A 227 6.17 10.65 16.97
N ASN A 228 7.41 10.21 16.83
CA ASN A 228 8.50 10.63 17.68
C ASN A 228 8.72 12.16 17.60
N TYR A 229 8.79 12.72 16.39
CA TYR A 229 8.92 14.17 16.17
C TYR A 229 7.82 14.98 16.86
N LEU A 230 6.57 14.52 16.77
CA LEU A 230 5.42 15.23 17.31
C LEU A 230 5.36 15.17 18.84
N MET A 231 5.88 14.11 19.46
CA MET A 231 5.74 13.89 20.91
C MET A 231 6.98 14.26 21.71
N LEU A 232 8.17 14.22 21.11
CA LEU A 232 9.39 14.58 21.79
C LEU A 232 9.44 16.07 22.14
N GLY A 233 9.89 16.37 23.37
CA GLY A 233 10.00 17.72 23.92
C GLY A 233 8.86 18.10 24.87
N PHE A 234 7.81 17.27 25.00
CA PHE A 234 6.81 17.41 26.04
C PHE A 234 7.20 16.60 27.28
N ASP A 235 6.64 16.92 28.46
CA ASP A 235 6.76 16.08 29.64
C ASP A 235 6.01 14.74 29.44
N ALA A 236 6.33 13.75 30.28
CA ALA A 236 5.82 12.40 30.12
C ALA A 236 4.28 12.30 30.20
N ASP A 237 3.67 13.06 31.10
CA ASP A 237 2.21 13.03 31.30
C ASP A 237 1.49 13.58 30.09
N LEU A 238 2.01 14.68 29.52
CA LEU A 238 1.47 15.27 28.31
C LEU A 238 1.72 14.38 27.07
N GLN A 239 2.86 13.68 27.00
CA GLN A 239 3.12 12.70 25.95
C GLN A 239 2.09 11.57 25.96
N ASP A 240 1.79 11.01 27.14
CA ASP A 240 0.79 9.96 27.32
C ASP A 240 -0.60 10.46 26.93
N GLU A 241 -1.00 11.66 27.40
CA GLU A 241 -2.29 12.27 27.01
C GLU A 241 -2.41 12.46 25.49
N LEU A 242 -1.40 13.04 24.85
CA LEU A 242 -1.42 13.30 23.40
C LEU A 242 -1.41 12.01 22.60
N TYR A 243 -0.67 11.00 23.04
CA TYR A 243 -0.66 9.68 22.41
C TYR A 243 -2.04 9.03 22.45
N GLU A 244 -2.67 8.91 23.62
CA GLU A 244 -3.99 8.29 23.78
C GLU A 244 -5.09 9.06 23.05
N LYS A 245 -5.05 10.38 23.17
CA LYS A 245 -6.11 11.24 22.65
C LYS A 245 -6.11 11.36 21.12
N TYR A 246 -4.93 11.32 20.49
CA TYR A 246 -4.78 11.57 19.06
C TYR A 246 -4.07 10.44 18.31
N TRP A 247 -2.82 10.10 18.68
CA TRP A 247 -2.03 9.17 17.87
C TRP A 247 -2.58 7.75 17.87
N LEU A 248 -2.94 7.23 19.03
CA LEU A 248 -3.55 5.90 19.16
C LEU A 248 -4.86 5.80 18.35
N LYS A 249 -5.61 6.90 18.28
CA LYS A 249 -6.80 6.94 17.41
C LYS A 249 -6.44 6.88 15.94
N ILE A 250 -5.36 7.55 15.50
CA ILE A 250 -4.86 7.45 14.13
C ILE A 250 -4.52 5.99 13.81
N GLU A 251 -3.73 5.34 14.67
CA GLU A 251 -3.32 3.94 14.48
C GLU A 251 -4.51 2.97 14.45
N ASN A 252 -5.49 3.16 15.32
CA ASN A 252 -6.69 2.33 15.37
C ASN A 252 -7.64 2.58 14.17
N THR A 253 -7.70 3.83 13.67
CA THR A 253 -8.57 4.20 12.55
C THR A 253 -8.05 3.66 11.22
N ILE A 254 -6.72 3.68 11.01
CA ILE A 254 -6.08 3.25 9.76
C ILE A 254 -4.88 2.33 10.01
N PRO A 255 -5.08 1.13 10.59
CA PRO A 255 -3.99 0.23 10.93
C PRO A 255 -3.06 -0.03 9.74
N LYS A 256 -1.74 0.02 9.96
CA LYS A 256 -0.70 -0.22 8.95
C LYS A 256 -0.67 0.77 7.77
N ARG A 257 -1.51 1.83 7.77
CA ARG A 257 -1.59 2.81 6.68
C ARG A 257 -1.18 4.22 7.12
N VAL A 258 -0.68 4.40 8.34
CA VAL A 258 -0.29 5.72 8.88
C VAL A 258 0.82 6.35 8.05
N SER A 259 1.81 5.58 7.61
CA SER A 259 2.89 6.10 6.74
C SER A 259 2.36 6.58 5.38
N ASP A 260 1.35 5.90 4.82
CA ASP A 260 0.70 6.34 3.58
C ASP A 260 -0.10 7.62 3.80
N LEU A 261 -0.85 7.73 4.92
CA LEU A 261 -1.54 8.96 5.31
C LEU A 261 -0.56 10.14 5.37
N ILE A 262 0.56 9.98 6.07
CA ILE A 262 1.56 11.05 6.23
C ILE A 262 2.10 11.50 4.87
N ARG A 263 2.43 10.56 3.97
CA ARG A 263 2.85 10.86 2.61
C ARG A 263 1.78 11.65 1.85
N ASP A 264 0.52 11.22 1.93
CA ASP A 264 -0.59 11.86 1.23
C ASP A 264 -0.94 13.23 1.85
N TYR A 265 -0.73 13.39 3.15
CA TYR A 265 -0.84 14.68 3.86
C TYR A 265 0.23 15.68 3.40
N ILE A 266 1.49 15.24 3.25
CA ILE A 266 2.54 16.08 2.64
C ILE A 266 2.13 16.48 1.21
N GLN A 267 1.63 15.55 0.41
CA GLN A 267 1.20 15.82 -0.97
C GLN A 267 0.03 16.80 -1.03
N GLU A 268 -0.92 16.67 -0.10
CA GLU A 268 -2.04 17.58 0.02
C GLU A 268 -1.58 18.99 0.34
N HIS A 269 -0.67 19.15 1.31
CA HIS A 269 -0.17 20.44 1.74
C HIS A 269 0.63 21.14 0.63
N GLU A 270 1.57 20.43 0.01
CA GLU A 270 2.46 20.93 -1.03
C GLU A 270 1.83 20.95 -2.44
N LYS A 271 0.69 20.25 -2.63
CA LYS A 271 0.00 20.11 -3.92
C LYS A 271 0.90 19.59 -5.03
N ARG A 272 1.78 18.67 -4.68
CA ARG A 272 2.70 17.99 -5.61
C ARG A 272 2.93 16.54 -5.18
N ALA A 273 3.43 15.72 -6.12
CA ALA A 273 3.72 14.32 -5.87
C ALA A 273 4.99 14.10 -5.05
N TYR A 274 4.94 13.11 -4.17
CA TYR A 274 6.05 12.59 -3.40
C TYR A 274 6.21 11.08 -3.62
N PRO A 275 7.39 10.49 -3.36
CA PRO A 275 7.61 9.06 -3.47
C PRO A 275 6.63 8.26 -2.60
N LYS A 276 6.39 7.00 -2.95
CA LYS A 276 5.60 6.09 -2.10
C LYS A 276 6.27 5.92 -0.74
N ALA A 277 5.46 5.75 0.31
CA ALA A 277 5.93 5.49 1.67
C ALA A 277 6.45 4.04 1.81
N THR A 278 7.54 3.74 1.10
CA THR A 278 8.29 2.48 1.20
C THR A 278 9.48 2.68 2.13
N GLU A 279 10.03 1.60 2.67
CA GLU A 279 11.18 1.62 3.57
C GLU A 279 12.33 2.49 3.04
N ALA A 280 12.65 2.38 1.75
CA ALA A 280 13.70 3.17 1.11
C ALA A 280 13.45 4.70 1.12
N ASN A 281 12.19 5.11 1.23
CA ASN A 281 11.78 6.51 1.14
C ASN A 281 11.42 7.14 2.50
N HIS A 282 11.27 6.36 3.56
CA HIS A 282 10.79 6.86 4.85
C HIS A 282 11.63 8.02 5.39
N LYS A 283 12.96 7.91 5.33
CA LYS A 283 13.87 8.96 5.82
C LYS A 283 13.74 10.26 5.00
N ALA A 284 13.61 10.15 3.68
CA ALA A 284 13.44 11.32 2.82
C ALA A 284 12.08 12.01 3.05
N LEU A 285 10.99 11.21 3.16
CA LEU A 285 9.66 11.72 3.46
C LEU A 285 9.59 12.38 4.83
N TYR A 286 10.26 11.82 5.82
CA TYR A 286 10.39 12.44 7.14
C TYR A 286 11.13 13.78 7.09
N GLY A 287 12.21 13.88 6.32
CA GLY A 287 12.90 15.14 6.10
C GLY A 287 11.99 16.22 5.49
N TYR A 288 11.17 15.85 4.51
CA TYR A 288 10.15 16.74 3.94
C TYR A 288 9.11 17.15 4.98
N PHE A 289 8.59 16.20 5.76
CA PHE A 289 7.61 16.49 6.81
C PHE A 289 8.15 17.51 7.82
N LYS A 290 9.35 17.30 8.34
CA LYS A 290 10.01 18.24 9.27
C LYS A 290 10.18 19.63 8.66
N SER A 291 10.63 19.71 7.41
CA SER A 291 10.85 20.98 6.73
C SER A 291 9.57 21.78 6.48
N ILE A 292 8.50 21.08 6.08
CA ILE A 292 7.20 21.72 5.74
C ILE A 292 6.51 22.23 7.00
N PHE A 293 6.55 21.45 8.09
CA PHE A 293 5.79 21.73 9.32
C PHE A 293 6.69 22.25 10.47
N ALA A 294 7.90 22.76 10.18
CA ALA A 294 8.85 23.22 11.19
C ALA A 294 8.30 24.31 12.11
N GLU A 295 7.49 25.22 11.57
CA GLU A 295 6.92 26.37 12.28
C GLU A 295 5.49 26.10 12.80
N THR A 296 4.97 24.89 12.57
CA THR A 296 3.60 24.53 13.01
C THR A 296 3.63 24.00 14.43
N ASP A 297 2.68 24.44 15.27
CA ASP A 297 2.53 23.88 16.61
C ASP A 297 2.28 22.36 16.54
N LYS A 298 3.05 21.59 17.30
CA LYS A 298 3.01 20.11 17.24
C LYS A 298 1.68 19.53 17.69
N ILE A 299 1.00 20.18 18.66
CA ILE A 299 -0.30 19.72 19.16
C ILE A 299 -1.39 19.98 18.10
N GLU A 300 -1.35 21.15 17.48
CA GLU A 300 -2.26 21.47 16.38
C GLU A 300 -2.06 20.55 15.19
N LEU A 301 -0.81 20.28 14.82
CA LEU A 301 -0.46 19.34 13.74
C LEU A 301 -0.94 17.91 14.04
N LEU A 302 -0.81 17.47 15.28
CA LEU A 302 -1.29 16.15 15.72
C LEU A 302 -2.83 16.03 15.66
N LYS A 303 -3.55 17.08 16.06
CA LYS A 303 -5.00 17.17 15.94
C LYS A 303 -5.45 17.12 14.48
N ASP A 304 -4.78 17.89 13.64
CA ASP A 304 -5.10 17.96 12.21
C ASP A 304 -4.83 16.61 11.52
N LEU A 305 -3.73 15.93 11.83
CA LEU A 305 -3.46 14.57 11.37
C LEU A 305 -4.53 13.57 11.83
N ALA A 306 -5.06 13.71 13.06
CA ALA A 306 -6.12 12.84 13.55
C ALA A 306 -7.44 13.05 12.78
N ASP A 307 -7.79 14.32 12.48
CA ASP A 307 -8.93 14.64 11.61
C ASP A 307 -8.75 14.04 10.21
N HIS A 308 -7.55 14.15 9.65
CA HIS A 308 -7.22 13.59 8.33
C HIS A 308 -7.21 12.05 8.34
N ALA A 309 -6.82 11.39 9.43
CA ALA A 309 -6.91 9.94 9.55
C ALA A 309 -8.35 9.44 9.45
N LYS A 310 -9.29 10.15 10.06
CA LYS A 310 -10.72 9.86 9.94
C LYS A 310 -11.19 9.99 8.48
N ILE A 311 -10.80 11.07 7.79
CA ILE A 311 -11.10 11.27 6.37
C ILE A 311 -10.48 10.17 5.50
N TYR A 312 -9.22 9.83 5.78
CA TYR A 312 -8.48 8.81 5.06
C TYR A 312 -9.15 7.43 5.18
N SER A 313 -9.73 7.12 6.34
CA SER A 313 -10.44 5.86 6.56
C SER A 313 -11.65 5.68 5.63
N TYR A 314 -12.32 6.77 5.25
CA TYR A 314 -13.42 6.73 4.25
C TYR A 314 -12.90 6.40 2.85
N ILE A 315 -11.71 6.92 2.50
CA ILE A 315 -11.11 6.70 1.17
C ILE A 315 -10.63 5.26 1.02
N ILE A 316 -9.99 4.70 2.05
CA ILE A 316 -9.45 3.32 2.00
C ILE A 316 -10.48 2.24 2.35
N LEU A 317 -11.72 2.65 2.70
CA LEU A 317 -12.82 1.75 3.08
C LEU A 317 -12.49 0.80 4.23
N ASN A 318 -11.81 1.29 5.26
CA ASN A 318 -11.44 0.50 6.44
C ASN A 318 -12.61 0.33 7.42
N GLY A 319 -13.76 -0.14 6.95
CA GLY A 319 -14.98 -0.31 7.75
C GLY A 319 -15.68 0.99 8.14
N SER A 320 -15.19 2.14 7.68
CA SER A 320 -15.74 3.45 7.97
C SER A 320 -16.72 3.90 6.89
N SER A 321 -17.75 4.65 7.30
CA SER A 321 -18.74 5.28 6.43
C SER A 321 -18.79 6.78 6.70
N THR A 322 -19.02 7.57 5.66
CA THR A 322 -19.26 9.01 5.79
C THR A 322 -20.62 9.32 6.41
N GLY A 323 -21.53 8.33 6.49
CA GLY A 323 -22.93 8.49 6.85
C GLY A 323 -23.84 8.81 5.64
N ASN A 324 -23.26 9.14 4.49
CA ASN A 324 -24.00 9.40 3.25
C ASN A 324 -23.76 8.28 2.24
N LYS A 325 -24.80 7.49 1.93
CA LYS A 325 -24.73 6.34 1.03
C LYS A 325 -24.25 6.69 -0.40
N ASN A 326 -24.55 7.90 -0.87
CA ASN A 326 -24.15 8.33 -2.21
C ASN A 326 -22.64 8.62 -2.25
N ILE A 327 -22.13 9.31 -1.26
CA ILE A 327 -20.68 9.58 -1.13
C ILE A 327 -19.92 8.25 -0.99
N ASP A 328 -20.35 7.39 -0.06
CA ASP A 328 -19.72 6.10 0.18
C ASP A 328 -19.67 5.23 -1.08
N ARG A 329 -20.72 5.29 -1.89
CA ARG A 329 -20.79 4.58 -3.16
C ARG A 329 -19.77 5.09 -4.18
N GLU A 330 -19.65 6.39 -4.35
CA GLU A 330 -18.67 6.97 -5.27
C GLU A 330 -17.22 6.64 -4.82
N LEU A 331 -16.95 6.67 -3.51
CA LEU A 331 -15.66 6.27 -2.94
C LEU A 331 -15.40 4.76 -3.13
N LYS A 332 -16.41 3.90 -2.98
CA LYS A 332 -16.30 2.46 -3.23
C LYS A 332 -15.92 2.18 -4.69
N ASP A 333 -16.50 2.90 -5.63
CA ASP A 333 -16.20 2.78 -7.05
C ASP A 333 -14.76 3.22 -7.38
N LEU A 334 -14.32 4.35 -6.83
CA LEU A 334 -12.94 4.84 -6.99
C LEU A 334 -11.92 3.89 -6.37
N ASN A 335 -12.24 3.32 -5.22
CA ASN A 335 -11.39 2.33 -4.55
C ASN A 335 -11.31 1.02 -5.34
N TYR A 336 -12.43 0.55 -5.92
CA TYR A 336 -12.44 -0.62 -6.79
C TYR A 336 -11.49 -0.45 -7.99
N MET A 337 -11.43 0.75 -8.56
CA MET A 337 -10.50 1.08 -9.64
C MET A 337 -9.05 1.26 -9.17
N LYS A 338 -8.77 1.16 -7.86
CA LYS A 338 -7.44 1.30 -7.24
C LYS A 338 -6.75 2.62 -7.62
N ILE A 339 -7.48 3.73 -7.58
CA ILE A 339 -6.96 5.08 -7.89
C ILE A 339 -6.20 5.66 -6.68
N THR A 340 -5.22 4.92 -6.17
CA THR A 340 -4.44 5.33 -4.98
C THR A 340 -3.65 6.63 -5.17
N THR A 341 -3.39 6.99 -6.42
CA THR A 341 -2.69 8.24 -6.78
C THR A 341 -3.51 9.50 -6.50
N ALA A 342 -4.83 9.36 -6.35
CA ALA A 342 -5.75 10.46 -6.08
C ALA A 342 -6.03 10.66 -4.56
N TYR A 343 -5.45 9.85 -3.68
CA TYR A 343 -5.81 9.88 -2.26
C TYR A 343 -5.57 11.24 -1.61
N SER A 344 -4.48 11.92 -1.93
CA SER A 344 -4.23 13.29 -1.44
C SER A 344 -5.28 14.30 -1.91
N PHE A 345 -5.71 14.23 -3.19
CA PHE A 345 -6.80 15.06 -3.70
C PHE A 345 -8.15 14.72 -3.05
N LEU A 346 -8.49 13.43 -2.95
CA LEU A 346 -9.73 12.98 -2.30
C LEU A 346 -9.73 13.39 -0.82
N MET A 347 -8.60 13.33 -0.14
CA MET A 347 -8.43 13.75 1.24
C MET A 347 -8.71 15.26 1.39
N SER A 348 -8.10 16.10 0.55
CA SER A 348 -8.37 17.55 0.52
C SER A 348 -9.86 17.86 0.29
N LEU A 349 -10.49 17.15 -0.65
CA LEU A 349 -11.90 17.37 -1.01
C LEU A 349 -12.84 16.97 0.14
N LEU A 350 -12.63 15.78 0.70
CA LEU A 350 -13.43 15.28 1.83
C LEU A 350 -13.18 16.08 3.11
N PHE A 351 -11.96 16.56 3.33
CA PHE A 351 -11.68 17.45 4.46
C PHE A 351 -12.40 18.78 4.32
N ALA A 352 -12.43 19.38 3.12
CA ALA A 352 -13.21 20.57 2.83
C ALA A 352 -14.71 20.36 3.09
N TRP A 353 -15.25 19.21 2.69
CA TRP A 353 -16.62 18.81 2.98
C TRP A 353 -16.87 18.65 4.49
N SER A 354 -15.98 17.99 5.22
CA SER A 354 -16.12 17.82 6.68
C SER A 354 -16.13 19.14 7.47
N LYS A 355 -15.54 20.18 6.89
CA LYS A 355 -15.57 21.55 7.44
C LYS A 355 -16.76 22.39 6.91
N GLY A 356 -17.73 21.75 6.22
CA GLY A 356 -18.95 22.40 5.74
C GLY A 356 -18.78 23.30 4.50
N ARG A 357 -17.63 23.18 3.76
CA ARG A 357 -17.38 23.97 2.55
C ARG A 357 -18.07 23.43 1.30
N PHE A 358 -18.56 22.19 1.34
CA PHE A 358 -19.38 21.55 0.33
C PHE A 358 -20.58 20.87 0.99
N SER A 359 -21.73 20.89 0.33
CA SER A 359 -22.88 20.06 0.70
C SER A 359 -22.63 18.58 0.30
N ASP A 360 -23.46 17.67 0.79
CA ASP A 360 -23.42 16.26 0.41
C ASP A 360 -23.67 16.07 -1.09
N GLU A 361 -24.55 16.85 -1.67
CA GLU A 361 -24.88 16.89 -3.10
C GLU A 361 -23.70 17.38 -3.93
N ASP A 362 -23.05 18.47 -3.49
CA ASP A 362 -21.86 19.02 -4.15
C ASP A 362 -20.74 17.99 -4.17
N LEU A 363 -20.39 17.40 -3.01
CA LEU A 363 -19.35 16.40 -2.91
C LEU A 363 -19.68 15.17 -3.77
N THR A 364 -20.91 14.66 -3.69
CA THR A 364 -21.33 13.50 -4.52
C THR A 364 -21.18 13.81 -6.01
N SER A 365 -21.55 15.02 -6.43
CA SER A 365 -21.45 15.43 -7.84
C SER A 365 -20.00 15.53 -8.31
N ILE A 366 -19.12 16.12 -7.51
CA ILE A 366 -17.67 16.22 -7.80
C ILE A 366 -17.03 14.83 -7.89
N LEU A 367 -17.31 13.97 -6.91
CA LEU A 367 -16.80 12.58 -6.91
C LEU A 367 -17.27 11.79 -8.12
N ARG A 368 -18.54 11.96 -8.52
CA ARG A 368 -19.10 11.32 -9.71
C ARG A 368 -18.40 11.79 -11.00
N VAL A 369 -18.14 13.08 -11.12
CA VAL A 369 -17.38 13.62 -12.26
C VAL A 369 -15.95 13.05 -12.27
N PHE A 370 -15.29 13.05 -11.12
CA PHE A 370 -13.94 12.51 -11.00
C PHE A 370 -13.88 11.01 -11.33
N LYS A 371 -14.86 10.24 -10.84
CA LYS A 371 -15.02 8.82 -11.19
C LYS A 371 -15.20 8.64 -12.70
N THR A 372 -16.12 9.40 -13.31
CA THR A 372 -16.35 9.36 -14.76
C THR A 372 -15.07 9.65 -15.53
N TYR A 373 -14.33 10.66 -15.15
CA TYR A 373 -13.04 11.00 -15.72
C TYR A 373 -12.05 9.82 -15.59
N CYS A 374 -11.89 9.23 -14.42
CA CYS A 374 -11.01 8.08 -14.22
C CYS A 374 -11.42 6.89 -15.08
N MET A 375 -12.72 6.59 -15.16
CA MET A 375 -13.24 5.52 -16.00
C MET A 375 -12.95 5.75 -17.48
N ARG A 376 -13.23 6.96 -18.00
CA ARG A 376 -12.95 7.30 -19.41
C ARG A 376 -11.46 7.14 -19.73
N ARG A 377 -10.59 7.58 -18.82
CA ARG A 377 -9.14 7.43 -18.98
C ARG A 377 -8.66 5.98 -18.98
N ARG A 378 -9.24 5.12 -18.12
CA ARG A 378 -8.90 3.69 -18.09
C ARG A 378 -9.16 2.99 -19.42
N ILE A 379 -10.19 3.41 -20.16
CA ILE A 379 -10.49 2.86 -21.50
C ILE A 379 -9.38 3.22 -22.49
N ILE A 380 -8.90 4.47 -22.50
CA ILE A 380 -8.01 4.93 -23.57
C ILE A 380 -6.51 4.75 -23.30
N SER A 381 -6.08 4.78 -22.05
CA SER A 381 -4.63 4.85 -21.79
C SER A 381 -4.10 3.87 -20.76
N GLY A 382 -4.93 3.37 -19.86
CA GLY A 382 -4.50 2.45 -18.80
C GLY A 382 -3.34 2.92 -17.91
N LEU A 383 -2.80 4.12 -18.09
CA LEU A 383 -1.52 4.55 -17.54
C LEU A 383 -1.66 5.39 -16.29
N THR A 384 -0.85 5.05 -15.29
CA THR A 384 -0.84 5.66 -13.96
C THR A 384 0.33 6.61 -13.70
N SER A 385 1.40 6.60 -14.51
CA SER A 385 2.60 7.41 -14.25
C SER A 385 2.34 8.92 -14.28
N ALA A 386 1.53 9.38 -15.24
CA ALA A 386 1.13 10.78 -15.30
C ALA A 386 0.16 11.15 -14.18
N GLU A 387 -0.72 10.24 -13.76
CA GLU A 387 -1.65 10.41 -12.66
C GLU A 387 -0.92 10.61 -11.32
N ASN A 388 0.13 9.83 -11.05
CA ASN A 388 0.97 9.96 -9.86
C ASN A 388 1.50 11.38 -9.67
N LYS A 389 1.92 12.02 -10.77
CA LYS A 389 2.51 13.37 -10.74
C LYS A 389 1.46 14.46 -10.58
N ASN A 390 0.27 14.28 -11.15
CA ASN A 390 -0.66 15.38 -11.38
C ASN A 390 -1.90 15.33 -10.49
N PHE A 391 -2.36 14.18 -10.03
CA PHE A 391 -3.55 14.11 -9.17
C PHE A 391 -3.40 14.89 -7.86
N PRO A 392 -2.25 14.88 -7.17
CA PRO A 392 -2.08 15.75 -6.00
C PRO A 392 -2.26 17.25 -6.31
N GLN A 393 -1.99 17.68 -7.55
CA GLN A 393 -2.14 19.07 -7.96
C GLN A 393 -3.61 19.50 -8.12
N LEU A 394 -4.55 18.55 -8.26
CA LEU A 394 -5.98 18.86 -8.34
C LEU A 394 -6.49 19.59 -7.09
N SER A 395 -5.84 19.38 -5.94
CA SER A 395 -6.17 20.10 -4.70
C SER A 395 -6.04 21.62 -4.80
N LYS A 396 -5.26 22.13 -5.78
CA LYS A 396 -5.14 23.58 -6.06
C LYS A 396 -6.47 24.21 -6.48
N TRP A 397 -7.37 23.40 -7.05
CA TRP A 397 -8.64 23.86 -7.59
C TRP A 397 -9.81 23.85 -6.60
N ILE A 398 -9.59 23.34 -5.39
CA ILE A 398 -10.64 23.29 -4.35
C ILE A 398 -11.23 24.68 -4.07
N PRO A 399 -10.43 25.76 -3.90
CA PRO A 399 -10.99 27.09 -3.66
C PRO A 399 -11.85 27.63 -4.81
N GLU A 400 -11.58 27.22 -6.05
CA GLU A 400 -12.40 27.58 -7.21
C GLU A 400 -13.69 26.75 -7.26
N LEU A 401 -13.59 25.47 -6.92
CA LEU A 401 -14.76 24.60 -6.77
C LEU A 401 -15.72 25.14 -5.70
N GLU A 402 -15.20 25.58 -4.57
CA GLU A 402 -16.01 26.17 -3.48
C GLU A 402 -16.81 27.40 -3.95
N LYS A 403 -16.22 28.25 -4.79
CA LYS A 403 -16.85 29.49 -5.29
C LYS A 403 -17.79 29.27 -6.46
N ALA A 404 -17.69 28.17 -7.18
CA ALA A 404 -18.49 27.91 -8.37
C ALA A 404 -19.97 27.72 -8.01
N GLU A 405 -20.90 28.25 -8.78
CA GLU A 405 -22.34 28.00 -8.62
C GLU A 405 -22.68 26.55 -8.93
N ASN A 406 -22.16 26.02 -10.03
CA ASN A 406 -22.29 24.60 -10.43
C ASN A 406 -20.94 23.88 -10.26
N LYS A 407 -20.80 23.12 -9.15
CA LYS A 407 -19.58 22.38 -8.82
C LYS A 407 -19.28 21.30 -9.85
N GLN A 408 -20.31 20.63 -10.35
CA GLN A 408 -20.21 19.57 -11.36
C GLN A 408 -19.61 20.10 -12.66
N ASP A 409 -20.16 21.19 -13.19
CA ASP A 409 -19.67 21.81 -14.42
C ASP A 409 -18.26 22.35 -14.26
N LYS A 410 -17.95 22.95 -13.11
CA LYS A 410 -16.60 23.45 -12.82
C LYS A 410 -15.58 22.32 -12.73
N MET A 411 -15.92 21.17 -12.12
CA MET A 411 -15.04 20.02 -12.06
C MET A 411 -14.77 19.43 -13.46
N PHE A 412 -15.79 19.36 -14.33
CA PHE A 412 -15.60 18.97 -15.71
C PHE A 412 -14.67 19.93 -16.47
N GLU A 413 -14.81 21.23 -16.27
CA GLU A 413 -13.95 22.25 -16.86
C GLU A 413 -12.49 22.07 -16.44
N ILE A 414 -12.24 21.88 -15.14
CA ILE A 414 -10.90 21.64 -14.57
C ILE A 414 -10.25 20.41 -15.23
N LEU A 415 -11.00 19.31 -15.36
CA LEU A 415 -10.49 18.07 -15.91
C LEU A 415 -10.31 18.12 -17.44
N ALA A 416 -11.14 18.88 -18.14
CA ALA A 416 -11.02 19.09 -19.57
C ALA A 416 -9.80 19.94 -19.94
N ASN A 417 -9.43 20.88 -19.07
CA ASN A 417 -8.30 21.81 -19.27
C ASN A 417 -6.96 21.24 -18.77
N GLN A 418 -6.91 19.98 -18.32
CA GLN A 418 -5.64 19.34 -18.00
C GLN A 418 -4.78 19.16 -19.25
N GLU A 419 -3.47 19.28 -19.11
CA GLU A 419 -2.53 19.17 -20.22
C GLU A 419 -2.37 17.73 -20.73
N SER A 420 -2.13 17.59 -22.04
CA SER A 420 -1.69 16.34 -22.68
C SER A 420 -2.61 15.14 -22.35
N ASN A 421 -2.01 14.04 -21.94
CA ASN A 421 -2.68 12.76 -21.64
C ASN A 421 -3.62 12.80 -20.42
N LEU A 422 -3.66 13.91 -19.66
CA LEU A 422 -4.45 14.04 -18.45
C LEU A 422 -5.80 14.71 -18.67
N ARG A 423 -6.04 15.24 -19.86
CA ARG A 423 -7.34 15.83 -20.18
C ARG A 423 -8.48 14.79 -20.15
N LEU A 424 -9.68 15.28 -19.95
CA LEU A 424 -10.89 14.45 -20.03
C LEU A 424 -11.05 13.91 -21.47
N PRO A 425 -11.07 12.58 -21.67
CA PRO A 425 -11.29 11.99 -22.99
C PRO A 425 -12.69 12.26 -23.51
N ASN A 426 -12.81 12.63 -24.79
CA ASN A 426 -14.11 12.88 -25.45
C ASN A 426 -14.78 11.60 -25.95
N ASP A 427 -16.03 11.70 -26.44
CA ASP A 427 -16.81 10.54 -26.89
C ASP A 427 -16.22 9.89 -28.15
N ILE A 428 -15.65 10.67 -29.06
CA ILE A 428 -15.05 10.17 -30.33
C ILE A 428 -13.85 9.27 -30.00
N GLU A 429 -13.01 9.69 -29.05
CA GLU A 429 -11.84 8.89 -28.63
C GLU A 429 -12.26 7.58 -28.00
N LEU A 430 -13.22 7.61 -27.07
CA LEU A 430 -13.69 6.38 -26.41
C LEU A 430 -14.31 5.41 -27.43
N THR A 431 -15.17 5.90 -28.33
CA THR A 431 -15.79 5.06 -29.36
C THR A 431 -14.75 4.31 -30.17
N ARG A 432 -13.71 5.00 -30.63
CA ARG A 432 -12.64 4.39 -31.42
C ARG A 432 -11.91 3.29 -30.66
N TYR A 433 -11.62 3.50 -29.36
CA TYR A 433 -10.94 2.50 -28.54
C TYR A 433 -11.85 1.30 -28.22
N MET A 434 -13.11 1.54 -27.92
CA MET A 434 -14.06 0.49 -27.52
C MET A 434 -14.43 -0.46 -28.65
N GLU A 435 -14.37 0.00 -29.92
CA GLU A 435 -14.68 -0.83 -31.10
C GLU A 435 -13.71 -2.02 -31.26
N THR A 436 -12.45 -1.87 -30.87
CA THR A 436 -11.38 -2.86 -31.11
C THR A 436 -10.68 -3.36 -29.85
N MET A 437 -11.03 -2.81 -28.69
CA MET A 437 -10.37 -3.14 -27.43
C MET A 437 -10.65 -4.58 -27.00
N ASN A 438 -9.61 -5.31 -26.59
CA ASN A 438 -9.79 -6.54 -25.84
C ASN A 438 -10.33 -6.22 -24.45
N PHE A 439 -11.67 -6.20 -24.34
CA PHE A 439 -12.37 -5.80 -23.13
C PHE A 439 -12.36 -6.87 -22.06
N TYR A 440 -12.23 -8.15 -22.44
CA TYR A 440 -12.13 -9.26 -21.48
C TYR A 440 -10.88 -9.17 -20.61
N ASN A 441 -9.74 -8.88 -21.23
CA ASN A 441 -8.47 -8.69 -20.49
C ASN A 441 -8.35 -7.32 -19.82
N PHE A 442 -9.33 -6.46 -20.01
CA PHE A 442 -9.43 -5.20 -19.29
C PHE A 442 -9.88 -5.47 -17.86
N GLY A 443 -9.00 -5.26 -16.88
CA GLY A 443 -9.24 -5.65 -15.47
C GLY A 443 -10.50 -5.08 -14.82
N TYR A 444 -11.21 -4.18 -15.49
CA TYR A 444 -12.44 -3.56 -15.02
C TYR A 444 -13.68 -4.00 -15.81
N CYS A 445 -13.58 -4.97 -16.71
CA CYS A 445 -14.69 -5.42 -17.57
C CYS A 445 -15.96 -5.73 -16.76
N LYS A 446 -15.84 -6.55 -15.71
CA LYS A 446 -16.96 -6.91 -14.81
C LYS A 446 -17.62 -5.67 -14.19
N PHE A 447 -16.83 -4.67 -13.83
CA PHE A 447 -17.30 -3.43 -13.23
C PHE A 447 -18.12 -2.58 -14.22
N TYR A 448 -17.65 -2.40 -15.46
CA TYR A 448 -18.39 -1.65 -16.46
C TYR A 448 -19.72 -2.33 -16.85
N LEU A 449 -19.70 -3.65 -17.00
CA LEU A 449 -20.93 -4.40 -17.29
C LEU A 449 -21.92 -4.32 -16.12
N ALA A 450 -21.43 -4.33 -14.86
CA ALA A 450 -22.29 -4.16 -13.68
C ALA A 450 -22.89 -2.74 -13.58
N LEU A 451 -22.17 -1.70 -14.03
CA LEU A 451 -22.71 -0.33 -14.09
C LEU A 451 -23.80 -0.21 -15.17
N ILE A 452 -23.66 -0.90 -16.29
CA ILE A 452 -24.72 -0.97 -17.31
C ILE A 452 -25.97 -1.63 -16.70
N GLU A 453 -25.81 -2.79 -16.08
CA GLU A 453 -26.91 -3.49 -15.39
C GLU A 453 -27.62 -2.58 -14.39
N GLU A 454 -26.85 -1.90 -13.55
CA GLU A 454 -27.40 -0.96 -12.56
C GLU A 454 -28.18 0.19 -13.21
N THR A 455 -27.70 0.71 -14.32
CA THR A 455 -28.41 1.81 -15.00
C THR A 455 -29.74 1.33 -15.58
N MET A 456 -29.80 0.06 -16.04
CA MET A 456 -31.00 -0.56 -16.58
C MET A 456 -32.02 -0.91 -15.50
N THR A 457 -31.56 -1.47 -14.38
CA THR A 457 -32.43 -2.10 -13.37
C THR A 457 -32.55 -1.34 -12.06
N LYS A 458 -31.71 -0.28 -11.86
CA LYS A 458 -31.52 0.42 -10.58
C LYS A 458 -30.92 -0.47 -9.48
N SER A 459 -30.42 -1.64 -9.83
CA SER A 459 -29.79 -2.59 -8.91
C SER A 459 -28.43 -3.03 -9.45
N ARG A 460 -27.38 -2.82 -8.69
CA ARG A 460 -26.01 -3.25 -9.06
C ARG A 460 -25.77 -4.66 -8.51
N PRO A 461 -25.34 -5.61 -9.34
CA PRO A 461 -24.88 -6.90 -8.83
C PRO A 461 -23.59 -6.71 -8.01
N GLU A 462 -23.47 -7.47 -6.92
CA GLU A 462 -22.26 -7.44 -6.08
C GLU A 462 -21.07 -8.01 -6.85
N LEU A 463 -20.02 -7.20 -6.99
CA LEU A 463 -18.81 -7.58 -7.74
C LEU A 463 -18.00 -8.68 -7.06
N SER A 464 -18.14 -8.82 -5.74
CA SER A 464 -17.54 -9.87 -4.91
C SER A 464 -18.30 -11.20 -4.96
N ASP A 465 -19.49 -11.24 -5.59
CA ASP A 465 -20.22 -12.49 -5.79
C ASP A 465 -19.44 -13.41 -6.73
N GLU A 466 -18.98 -14.55 -6.21
CA GLU A 466 -18.19 -15.53 -6.95
C GLU A 466 -18.99 -16.18 -8.10
N ASN A 467 -20.32 -16.22 -7.98
CA ASN A 467 -21.20 -16.74 -9.02
C ASN A 467 -21.40 -15.74 -10.16
N LEU A 468 -21.13 -14.45 -9.94
CA LEU A 468 -21.21 -13.45 -10.99
C LEU A 468 -19.95 -13.52 -11.87
N GLN A 469 -20.09 -13.95 -13.11
CA GLN A 469 -18.99 -14.18 -14.04
C GLN A 469 -19.21 -13.44 -15.36
N ILE A 470 -18.11 -13.18 -16.06
CA ILE A 470 -18.14 -12.68 -17.44
C ILE A 470 -18.34 -13.89 -18.36
N GLU A 471 -19.35 -13.85 -19.17
CA GLU A 471 -19.67 -14.85 -20.17
C GLU A 471 -19.33 -14.36 -21.57
N HIS A 472 -18.67 -15.24 -22.34
CA HIS A 472 -18.46 -15.07 -23.78
C HIS A 472 -19.64 -15.68 -24.56
N ILE A 473 -20.38 -14.86 -25.29
CA ILE A 473 -21.52 -15.35 -26.09
C ILE A 473 -20.99 -16.22 -27.25
N LEU A 474 -20.08 -15.68 -28.09
CA LEU A 474 -19.19 -16.45 -28.96
C LEU A 474 -18.07 -17.00 -28.09
N PRO A 475 -17.94 -18.33 -27.90
CA PRO A 475 -17.01 -18.90 -26.92
C PRO A 475 -15.55 -18.62 -27.22
N GLN A 476 -14.69 -18.67 -26.20
CA GLN A 476 -13.25 -18.46 -26.35
C GLN A 476 -12.57 -19.53 -27.23
N THR A 477 -13.12 -20.72 -27.28
CA THR A 477 -12.64 -21.80 -28.18
C THR A 477 -13.64 -21.99 -29.31
N LEU A 478 -13.19 -21.81 -30.53
CA LEU A 478 -14.00 -22.02 -31.73
C LEU A 478 -14.25 -23.52 -31.93
N ASN A 479 -15.48 -23.88 -32.31
CA ASN A 479 -15.87 -25.22 -32.74
C ASN A 479 -16.61 -25.19 -34.06
N ASP A 480 -16.88 -26.35 -34.68
CA ASP A 480 -17.47 -26.46 -36.02
C ASP A 480 -18.80 -25.70 -36.15
N LYS A 481 -19.65 -25.73 -35.12
CA LYS A 481 -20.94 -25.02 -35.13
C LYS A 481 -20.77 -23.52 -35.18
N TRP A 482 -19.80 -23.01 -34.41
CA TRP A 482 -19.51 -21.58 -34.36
C TRP A 482 -18.73 -21.12 -35.60
N SER A 483 -17.84 -21.98 -36.14
CA SER A 483 -17.17 -21.71 -37.43
C SER A 483 -18.19 -21.60 -38.55
N ALA A 484 -19.20 -22.49 -38.59
CA ALA A 484 -20.28 -22.41 -39.58
C ALA A 484 -21.17 -21.15 -39.40
N ALA A 485 -21.38 -20.71 -38.14
CA ALA A 485 -22.14 -19.47 -37.86
C ALA A 485 -21.40 -18.19 -38.27
N LEU A 486 -20.07 -18.18 -38.18
CA LEU A 486 -19.23 -17.04 -38.57
C LEU A 486 -18.97 -17.00 -40.08
N GLY A 487 -19.01 -18.15 -40.77
CA GLY A 487 -18.78 -18.25 -42.19
C GLY A 487 -17.32 -18.22 -42.62
N GLU A 488 -17.05 -17.71 -43.82
CA GLU A 488 -15.71 -17.60 -44.37
C GLU A 488 -14.83 -16.68 -43.52
N GLY A 489 -13.58 -17.10 -43.21
CA GLY A 489 -12.68 -16.35 -42.34
C GLY A 489 -13.03 -16.47 -40.84
N ALA A 490 -13.73 -17.53 -40.42
CA ALA A 490 -14.21 -17.72 -39.05
C ALA A 490 -13.12 -17.57 -37.98
N GLU A 491 -11.90 -18.03 -38.20
CA GLU A 491 -10.78 -17.92 -37.26
C GLU A 491 -10.32 -16.47 -37.09
N GLU A 492 -10.23 -15.72 -38.16
CA GLU A 492 -9.84 -14.29 -38.14
C GLU A 492 -10.93 -13.47 -37.42
N ILE A 493 -12.21 -13.66 -37.79
CA ILE A 493 -13.36 -13.02 -37.19
C ILE A 493 -13.43 -13.34 -35.70
N HIS A 494 -13.20 -14.60 -35.32
CA HIS A 494 -13.17 -15.01 -33.92
C HIS A 494 -12.06 -14.30 -33.15
N SER A 495 -10.83 -14.31 -33.69
CA SER A 495 -9.69 -13.63 -33.06
C SER A 495 -9.92 -12.14 -32.85
N GLU A 496 -10.58 -11.48 -33.79
CA GLU A 496 -10.91 -10.05 -33.72
C GLU A 496 -12.00 -9.75 -32.68
N LEU A 497 -13.06 -10.54 -32.63
CA LEU A 497 -14.31 -10.18 -31.96
C LEU A 497 -14.55 -10.89 -30.62
N VAL A 498 -13.92 -12.03 -30.35
CA VAL A 498 -14.20 -12.87 -29.18
C VAL A 498 -14.10 -12.11 -27.85
N ASN A 499 -13.16 -11.19 -27.73
CA ASN A 499 -12.88 -10.42 -26.51
C ASN A 499 -13.40 -8.97 -26.57
N THR A 500 -14.12 -8.57 -27.59
CA THR A 500 -14.76 -7.24 -27.65
C THR A 500 -15.94 -7.15 -26.71
N ILE A 501 -16.28 -5.96 -26.23
CA ILE A 501 -17.36 -5.77 -25.26
C ILE A 501 -18.71 -6.26 -25.78
N GLY A 502 -18.95 -6.23 -27.10
CA GLY A 502 -20.18 -6.71 -27.72
C GLY A 502 -20.39 -8.21 -27.56
N ASN A 503 -19.32 -8.98 -27.43
CA ASN A 503 -19.39 -10.41 -27.22
C ASN A 503 -19.42 -10.81 -25.74
N LEU A 504 -19.34 -9.85 -24.79
CA LEU A 504 -19.28 -10.12 -23.35
C LEU A 504 -20.57 -9.75 -22.65
N THR A 505 -20.95 -10.54 -21.65
CA THR A 505 -22.06 -10.23 -20.77
C THR A 505 -21.77 -10.69 -19.36
N LEU A 506 -22.66 -10.35 -18.39
CA LEU A 506 -22.62 -10.88 -17.03
C LEU A 506 -23.69 -11.94 -16.86
N ILE A 507 -23.33 -13.05 -16.21
CA ILE A 507 -24.25 -14.11 -15.87
C ILE A 507 -23.90 -14.73 -14.52
N ARG A 508 -24.92 -15.29 -13.85
CA ARG A 508 -24.74 -16.23 -12.75
C ARG A 508 -24.85 -17.64 -13.31
N HIS A 509 -24.01 -18.56 -12.84
CA HIS A 509 -24.01 -19.96 -13.30
C HIS A 509 -23.45 -20.20 -14.72
N ASN A 510 -22.29 -19.64 -15.03
CA ASN A 510 -21.62 -19.75 -16.32
C ASN A 510 -21.19 -21.20 -16.70
N GLN A 511 -20.97 -22.09 -15.71
CA GLN A 511 -20.42 -23.42 -15.95
C GLN A 511 -21.27 -24.30 -16.89
N GLU A 512 -22.56 -23.97 -17.08
CA GLU A 512 -23.47 -24.74 -17.95
C GLU A 512 -23.38 -24.33 -19.44
N LEU A 513 -22.81 -23.19 -19.77
CA LEU A 513 -22.87 -22.59 -21.12
C LEU A 513 -21.68 -22.96 -22.00
N GLY A 514 -20.48 -22.73 -21.55
CA GLY A 514 -19.26 -23.13 -22.23
C GLY A 514 -19.27 -22.92 -23.76
N GLN A 515 -19.09 -24.00 -24.51
CA GLN A 515 -19.06 -24.01 -25.99
C GLN A 515 -20.42 -24.31 -26.65
N LYS A 516 -21.55 -24.25 -25.92
CA LYS A 516 -22.88 -24.50 -26.48
C LYS A 516 -23.21 -23.51 -27.59
N ASP A 517 -24.06 -23.95 -28.53
CA ASP A 517 -24.54 -23.12 -29.63
C ASP A 517 -25.38 -21.94 -29.14
N PHE A 518 -25.54 -20.94 -30.01
CA PHE A 518 -26.22 -19.68 -29.67
C PHE A 518 -27.69 -19.91 -29.20
N LYS A 519 -28.42 -20.81 -29.82
CA LYS A 519 -29.79 -21.08 -29.44
C LYS A 519 -29.91 -21.56 -28.00
N THR A 520 -29.05 -22.49 -27.60
CA THR A 520 -29.00 -23.00 -26.22
C THR A 520 -28.59 -21.90 -25.22
N LYS A 521 -27.62 -21.05 -25.59
CA LYS A 521 -27.23 -19.91 -24.77
C LYS A 521 -28.34 -18.88 -24.62
N LYS A 522 -29.01 -18.54 -25.73
CA LYS A 522 -30.15 -17.63 -25.76
C LYS A 522 -31.27 -18.07 -24.82
N ASP A 523 -31.69 -19.33 -24.91
CA ASP A 523 -32.72 -19.90 -24.00
C ASP A 523 -32.33 -19.78 -22.54
N THR A 524 -31.06 -19.95 -22.23
CA THR A 524 -30.54 -19.80 -20.85
C THR A 524 -30.53 -18.33 -20.42
N TYR A 525 -30.16 -17.40 -21.28
CA TYR A 525 -30.22 -15.98 -20.99
C TYR A 525 -31.65 -15.49 -20.73
N GLU A 526 -32.62 -16.00 -21.48
CA GLU A 526 -34.02 -15.67 -21.28
C GLU A 526 -34.59 -16.20 -19.98
N THR A 527 -34.24 -17.44 -19.62
CA THR A 527 -34.91 -18.16 -18.53
C THR A 527 -34.17 -18.10 -17.19
N LYS A 528 -32.80 -18.07 -17.18
CA LYS A 528 -32.01 -18.28 -15.99
C LYS A 528 -31.03 -17.10 -15.67
N ALA A 529 -30.77 -16.18 -16.60
CA ALA A 529 -29.67 -15.20 -16.40
C ALA A 529 -29.88 -14.27 -15.20
N GLY A 530 -31.11 -13.91 -14.88
CA GLY A 530 -31.43 -13.00 -13.76
C GLY A 530 -30.93 -11.56 -13.93
N LEU A 531 -30.17 -11.28 -14.99
CA LEU A 531 -29.60 -9.98 -15.30
C LEU A 531 -30.12 -9.45 -16.65
N GLN A 532 -30.44 -8.16 -16.70
CA GLN A 532 -30.98 -7.53 -17.90
C GLN A 532 -29.93 -7.42 -19.02
N ILE A 533 -28.67 -7.15 -18.67
CA ILE A 533 -27.57 -7.06 -19.63
C ILE A 533 -27.31 -8.37 -20.39
N ALA A 534 -27.69 -9.52 -19.80
CA ALA A 534 -27.59 -10.83 -20.45
C ALA A 534 -28.71 -11.07 -21.47
N ARG A 535 -29.73 -10.22 -21.49
CA ARG A 535 -30.87 -10.31 -22.41
C ARG A 535 -30.82 -9.24 -23.48
N THR A 536 -30.50 -8.00 -23.07
CA THR A 536 -30.54 -6.82 -23.95
C THR A 536 -29.56 -6.96 -25.11
N GLU A 537 -30.04 -6.77 -26.34
CA GLU A 537 -29.29 -6.90 -27.58
C GLU A 537 -28.64 -8.29 -27.79
N ILE A 538 -29.17 -9.32 -27.13
CA ILE A 538 -28.74 -10.70 -27.30
C ILE A 538 -29.95 -11.56 -27.71
N THR A 539 -30.99 -11.60 -26.88
CA THR A 539 -32.12 -12.54 -27.08
C THR A 539 -33.06 -12.16 -28.24
N ASN A 540 -32.96 -10.92 -28.72
CA ASN A 540 -33.69 -10.46 -29.90
C ASN A 540 -33.11 -10.97 -31.23
N ASN A 541 -31.91 -11.59 -31.19
CA ASN A 541 -31.22 -12.06 -32.39
C ASN A 541 -31.47 -13.55 -32.60
N ASP A 542 -31.60 -13.96 -33.87
CA ASP A 542 -31.75 -15.38 -34.24
C ASP A 542 -30.39 -16.05 -34.46
N LYS A 543 -29.36 -15.26 -34.72
CA LYS A 543 -27.98 -15.71 -34.92
C LYS A 543 -27.00 -14.81 -34.15
N TRP A 544 -25.83 -15.34 -33.92
CA TRP A 544 -24.72 -14.59 -33.30
C TRP A 544 -23.49 -14.70 -34.19
N ASP A 545 -23.32 -13.69 -35.04
CA ASP A 545 -22.26 -13.58 -36.06
C ASP A 545 -21.48 -12.28 -35.88
N ALA A 546 -20.56 -12.01 -36.80
CA ALA A 546 -19.73 -10.81 -36.79
C ALA A 546 -20.54 -9.52 -36.75
N ASP A 547 -21.59 -9.43 -37.53
CA ASP A 547 -22.44 -8.23 -37.65
C ASP A 547 -23.19 -7.99 -36.32
N THR A 548 -23.72 -9.03 -35.72
CA THR A 548 -24.45 -8.97 -34.45
C THR A 548 -23.54 -8.54 -33.31
N ILE A 549 -22.30 -9.05 -33.25
CA ILE A 549 -21.31 -8.68 -32.26
C ILE A 549 -20.88 -7.20 -32.44
N LYS A 550 -20.61 -6.77 -33.68
CA LYS A 550 -20.25 -5.37 -33.99
C LYS A 550 -21.40 -4.41 -33.65
N HIS A 551 -22.65 -4.79 -34.01
CA HIS A 551 -23.84 -4.02 -33.66
C HIS A 551 -23.94 -3.84 -32.13
N ARG A 552 -23.84 -4.94 -31.36
CA ARG A 552 -23.92 -4.86 -29.90
C ARG A 552 -22.73 -4.10 -29.30
N THR A 553 -21.52 -4.19 -29.86
CA THR A 553 -20.38 -3.35 -29.46
C THR A 553 -20.72 -1.88 -29.56
N LYS A 554 -21.27 -1.46 -30.69
CA LYS A 554 -21.68 -0.08 -30.92
C LYS A 554 -22.79 0.36 -29.95
N TRP A 555 -23.80 -0.49 -29.75
CA TRP A 555 -24.88 -0.21 -28.81
C TRP A 555 -24.38 -0.07 -27.38
N ILE A 556 -23.52 -0.98 -26.87
CA ILE A 556 -22.93 -0.88 -25.53
C ILE A 556 -22.09 0.38 -25.40
N THR A 557 -21.29 0.70 -26.41
CA THR A 557 -20.46 1.91 -26.41
C THR A 557 -21.33 3.17 -26.29
N GLU A 558 -22.37 3.29 -27.10
CA GLU A 558 -23.31 4.41 -27.03
C GLU A 558 -24.03 4.47 -25.68
N TYR A 559 -24.47 3.31 -25.16
CA TYR A 559 -25.11 3.23 -23.85
C TYR A 559 -24.17 3.70 -22.72
N LEU A 560 -22.93 3.26 -22.73
CA LEU A 560 -21.92 3.72 -21.77
C LEU A 560 -21.70 5.23 -21.85
N LEU A 561 -21.52 5.78 -23.04
CA LEU A 561 -21.27 7.21 -23.23
C LEU A 561 -22.47 8.10 -22.86
N THR A 562 -23.70 7.60 -23.05
CA THR A 562 -24.91 8.39 -22.81
C THR A 562 -25.55 8.18 -21.45
N LYS A 563 -25.28 7.06 -20.77
CA LYS A 563 -25.95 6.69 -19.51
C LYS A 563 -25.00 6.52 -18.32
N VAL A 564 -23.76 6.09 -18.54
CA VAL A 564 -22.81 5.76 -17.46
C VAL A 564 -21.65 6.76 -17.40
N LEU A 565 -21.02 7.03 -18.52
CA LEU A 565 -19.82 7.87 -18.66
C LEU A 565 -20.15 9.27 -19.22
N THR A 566 -21.27 9.82 -18.83
CA THR A 566 -21.80 11.07 -19.39
C THR A 566 -20.92 12.26 -19.10
N ILE A 567 -20.72 13.09 -20.12
CA ILE A 567 -20.05 14.39 -20.00
C ILE A 567 -20.93 15.48 -20.62
N PRO A 568 -20.73 16.77 -20.29
CA PRO A 568 -21.48 17.87 -20.89
C PRO A 568 -21.41 17.86 -22.42
N GLU A 569 -22.50 18.18 -23.07
CA GLU A 569 -22.60 18.11 -24.57
C GLU A 569 -21.53 18.95 -25.26
N ARG A 570 -21.22 20.13 -24.71
CA ARG A 570 -20.14 21.00 -25.20
C ARG A 570 -18.75 20.32 -25.25
N MET A 571 -18.52 19.27 -24.43
CA MET A 571 -17.25 18.54 -24.33
C MET A 571 -17.23 17.24 -25.16
N ARG A 572 -18.38 16.80 -25.69
CA ARG A 572 -18.47 15.55 -26.47
C ARG A 572 -17.82 15.67 -27.85
N LYS A 573 -17.86 16.85 -28.45
CA LYS A 573 -17.50 17.11 -29.85
C LYS A 573 -16.37 18.12 -30.06
N THR A 574 -15.72 18.61 -29.02
CA THR A 574 -14.66 19.61 -29.19
C THR A 574 -13.43 19.03 -29.86
N ASN A 575 -13.36 19.20 -31.16
CA ASN A 575 -12.21 18.91 -32.04
C ASN A 575 -11.05 19.93 -31.89
N ASN A 576 -11.08 20.82 -30.91
CA ASN A 576 -10.08 21.90 -30.76
C ASN A 576 -8.77 21.46 -30.10
N PHE A 577 -8.60 20.19 -29.90
CA PHE A 577 -7.28 19.64 -29.62
C PHE A 577 -6.82 18.94 -30.89
N THR A 578 -5.87 19.51 -31.58
CA THR A 578 -4.94 18.74 -32.39
C THR A 578 -4.46 17.62 -31.44
N VAL A 579 -5.04 16.46 -31.62
CA VAL A 579 -4.44 15.23 -31.15
C VAL A 579 -3.06 15.25 -31.79
N LYS A 580 -2.02 15.61 -31.08
CA LYS A 580 -0.77 14.93 -31.29
C LYS A 580 -1.18 13.49 -31.01
N ASP A 581 -1.45 12.76 -32.07
CA ASP A 581 -1.80 11.36 -31.98
C ASP A 581 -0.83 10.73 -31.01
N SER A 582 -1.32 10.30 -29.85
CA SER A 582 -0.61 9.36 -29.00
C SER A 582 -0.73 7.94 -29.61
N LYS A 583 -0.85 7.83 -30.91
CA LYS A 583 -0.35 6.72 -31.65
C LYS A 583 1.13 6.74 -31.32
N GLY A 584 1.56 5.77 -30.54
CA GLY A 584 2.97 5.48 -30.46
C GLY A 584 3.49 5.54 -31.87
N VAL A 585 4.62 6.22 -32.07
CA VAL A 585 5.22 6.44 -33.39
C VAL A 585 5.01 5.17 -34.21
N SER A 586 4.23 5.28 -35.30
CA SER A 586 3.79 4.17 -36.10
C SER A 586 4.50 4.33 -37.44
N PHE A 587 5.12 3.31 -37.93
CA PHE A 587 5.83 3.35 -39.22
C PHE A 587 4.89 3.69 -40.38
N GLN A 588 3.61 3.31 -40.28
CA GLN A 588 2.61 3.67 -41.30
C GLN A 588 2.30 5.18 -41.29
N ASN A 589 2.20 5.76 -40.08
CA ASN A 589 1.95 7.21 -39.95
C ASN A 589 3.15 8.04 -40.42
N LEU A 590 4.36 7.51 -40.26
CA LEU A 590 5.61 8.11 -40.72
C LEU A 590 5.89 7.83 -42.21
N GLN A 591 5.05 7.03 -42.87
CA GLN A 591 5.24 6.57 -44.27
C GLN A 591 6.59 5.84 -44.47
N LEU A 592 7.06 5.11 -43.46
CA LEU A 592 8.37 4.44 -43.48
C LEU A 592 8.29 2.96 -43.85
N ILE A 593 7.10 2.39 -44.07
CA ILE A 593 6.97 0.97 -44.51
C ILE A 593 7.66 0.77 -45.86
N GLY A 594 8.55 -0.18 -45.91
CA GLY A 594 9.39 -0.45 -47.09
C GLY A 594 10.68 0.39 -47.17
N LEU A 595 10.99 1.18 -46.14
CA LEU A 595 12.20 2.00 -46.06
C LEU A 595 13.15 1.49 -44.97
N ASP A 596 14.40 1.91 -45.06
CA ASP A 596 15.44 1.55 -44.10
C ASP A 596 15.59 2.65 -43.03
N ILE A 597 15.74 2.23 -41.79
CA ILE A 597 16.02 3.08 -40.63
C ILE A 597 17.36 2.69 -40.00
N HIS A 598 18.07 3.65 -39.41
CA HIS A 598 19.40 3.41 -38.82
C HIS A 598 19.39 3.63 -37.33
N PHE A 599 20.28 2.90 -36.65
CA PHE A 599 20.47 3.08 -35.19
C PHE A 599 21.24 4.37 -34.91
N VAL A 600 20.72 5.23 -34.04
CA VAL A 600 21.24 6.61 -33.78
C VAL A 600 22.69 6.59 -33.33
N ASP A 601 23.04 5.69 -32.39
CA ASP A 601 24.40 5.59 -31.84
C ASP A 601 25.40 4.87 -32.78
N ASP A 602 24.92 4.29 -33.90
CA ASP A 602 25.72 3.57 -34.87
C ASP A 602 24.95 3.42 -36.21
N PRO A 603 25.07 4.40 -37.11
CA PRO A 603 24.30 4.38 -38.36
C PRO A 603 24.60 3.23 -39.31
N SER A 604 25.68 2.46 -39.05
CA SER A 604 25.96 1.22 -39.81
C SER A 604 24.98 0.09 -39.52
N ILE A 605 24.25 0.17 -38.40
CA ILE A 605 23.19 -0.76 -38.06
C ILE A 605 21.87 -0.27 -38.70
N VAL A 606 21.44 -1.02 -39.71
CA VAL A 606 20.26 -0.69 -40.51
C VAL A 606 19.20 -1.77 -40.36
N ALA A 607 17.93 -1.37 -40.23
CA ALA A 607 16.79 -2.26 -40.17
C ALA A 607 15.74 -1.84 -41.20
N HIS A 608 15.16 -2.80 -41.91
CA HIS A 608 14.13 -2.56 -42.93
C HIS A 608 12.74 -2.59 -42.30
N VAL A 609 11.90 -1.57 -42.55
CA VAL A 609 10.55 -1.49 -42.00
C VAL A 609 9.59 -2.36 -42.82
N VAL A 610 9.11 -3.48 -42.25
CA VAL A 610 8.26 -4.45 -42.96
C VAL A 610 6.76 -4.29 -42.68
N SER A 611 6.40 -3.69 -41.55
CA SER A 611 5.00 -3.41 -41.19
C SER A 611 4.89 -2.23 -40.25
N ASP A 612 3.67 -1.83 -39.89
CA ASP A 612 3.42 -0.74 -38.94
C ASP A 612 4.13 -0.88 -37.55
N LYS A 613 4.50 -2.08 -37.18
CA LYS A 613 5.06 -2.37 -35.84
C LYS A 613 6.36 -3.19 -35.86
N GLU A 614 6.79 -3.63 -37.03
CA GLU A 614 7.91 -4.56 -37.15
C GLU A 614 8.92 -4.10 -38.20
N VAL A 615 10.17 -4.38 -37.88
CA VAL A 615 11.32 -4.19 -38.76
C VAL A 615 12.01 -5.53 -38.99
N GLU A 616 12.65 -5.71 -40.12
CA GLU A 616 13.52 -6.85 -40.43
C GLU A 616 14.98 -6.44 -40.19
N PHE A 617 15.67 -7.22 -39.36
CA PHE A 617 17.08 -7.07 -39.08
C PHE A 617 17.75 -8.45 -39.02
N GLU A 618 18.82 -8.63 -39.79
CA GLU A 618 19.53 -9.91 -39.97
C GLU A 618 18.60 -11.08 -40.33
N GLY A 619 17.61 -10.83 -41.22
CA GLY A 619 16.67 -11.86 -41.70
C GLY A 619 15.61 -12.28 -40.69
N LYS A 620 15.48 -11.57 -39.57
CA LYS A 620 14.48 -11.83 -38.51
C LYS A 620 13.61 -10.60 -38.29
N LYS A 621 12.30 -10.81 -38.06
CA LYS A 621 11.38 -9.74 -37.71
C LYS A 621 11.44 -9.39 -36.24
N TRP A 622 11.47 -8.10 -35.96
CA TRP A 622 11.57 -7.53 -34.64
C TRP A 622 10.60 -6.37 -34.44
N ARG A 623 10.14 -6.18 -33.22
CA ARG A 623 9.64 -4.87 -32.77
C ARG A 623 10.82 -3.99 -32.36
N LEU A 624 10.69 -2.68 -32.53
CA LEU A 624 11.82 -1.76 -32.39
C LEU A 624 12.46 -1.75 -30.99
N SER A 625 11.66 -1.81 -29.91
CA SER A 625 12.19 -1.81 -28.55
C SER A 625 12.94 -3.10 -28.17
N PRO A 626 12.45 -4.30 -28.49
CA PRO A 626 13.22 -5.54 -28.37
C PRO A 626 14.51 -5.56 -29.19
N LEU A 627 14.47 -5.05 -30.43
CA LEU A 627 15.67 -4.95 -31.28
C LEU A 627 16.70 -4.00 -30.68
N THR A 628 16.26 -2.85 -30.19
CA THR A 628 17.12 -1.89 -29.49
C THR A 628 17.81 -2.53 -28.29
N ARG A 629 17.09 -3.31 -27.50
CA ARG A 629 17.66 -4.07 -26.38
C ARG A 629 18.74 -5.04 -26.83
N GLU A 630 18.45 -5.83 -27.83
CA GLU A 630 19.40 -6.82 -28.40
C GLU A 630 20.70 -6.14 -28.87
N ILE A 631 20.58 -5.00 -29.57
CA ILE A 631 21.74 -4.24 -30.02
C ILE A 631 22.54 -3.66 -28.86
N MET A 632 21.88 -3.13 -27.82
CA MET A 632 22.54 -2.60 -26.64
C MET A 632 23.24 -3.70 -25.82
N GLU A 633 22.65 -4.90 -25.73
CA GLU A 633 23.26 -6.06 -25.13
C GLU A 633 24.52 -6.52 -25.89
N ARG A 634 24.45 -6.58 -27.22
CA ARG A 634 25.62 -6.89 -28.08
C ARG A 634 26.76 -5.86 -27.94
N LYS A 635 26.41 -4.60 -27.74
CA LYS A 635 27.39 -3.52 -27.50
C LYS A 635 27.92 -3.45 -26.04
N GLY A 636 27.41 -4.27 -25.13
CA GLY A 636 27.83 -4.29 -23.72
C GLY A 636 27.40 -3.05 -22.91
N VAL A 637 26.42 -2.29 -23.38
CA VAL A 637 25.93 -1.04 -22.75
C VAL A 637 24.45 -1.16 -22.34
N ALA A 638 23.96 -2.37 -22.15
CA ALA A 638 22.57 -2.61 -21.78
C ALA A 638 22.24 -2.05 -20.38
N ARG A 639 21.05 -1.43 -20.26
CA ARG A 639 20.55 -0.94 -18.99
C ARG A 639 20.09 -2.11 -18.10
N PRO A 640 20.33 -2.07 -16.79
CA PRO A 640 19.88 -3.15 -15.87
C PRO A 640 18.37 -3.42 -15.94
N SER A 641 17.54 -2.43 -16.23
CA SER A 641 16.09 -2.56 -16.39
C SER A 641 15.67 -3.28 -17.68
N GLY A 642 16.53 -3.39 -18.67
CA GLY A 642 16.21 -3.93 -20.01
C GLY A 642 15.13 -3.15 -20.78
N ALA A 643 14.65 -2.01 -20.26
CA ALA A 643 13.58 -1.23 -20.87
C ALA A 643 14.13 -0.15 -21.81
N TYR A 644 13.74 -0.22 -23.08
CA TYR A 644 14.08 0.78 -24.10
C TYR A 644 12.83 1.28 -24.82
N ASN A 645 12.79 2.59 -25.10
CA ASN A 645 11.87 3.13 -26.09
C ASN A 645 12.60 3.12 -27.44
N GLY A 646 12.30 2.11 -28.28
CA GLY A 646 12.98 1.91 -29.57
C GLY A 646 13.01 3.15 -30.44
N TYR A 647 11.91 3.89 -30.54
CA TYR A 647 11.81 5.09 -31.38
C TYR A 647 12.77 6.23 -31.01
N LYS A 648 13.37 6.23 -29.83
CA LYS A 648 14.42 7.19 -29.42
C LYS A 648 15.83 6.80 -29.86
N HIS A 649 15.99 5.57 -30.32
CA HIS A 649 17.29 5.00 -30.70
C HIS A 649 17.41 4.73 -32.18
N TRP A 650 16.39 5.05 -32.98
CA TRP A 650 16.39 4.87 -34.43
C TRP A 650 16.02 6.16 -35.13
N ALA A 651 16.61 6.37 -36.28
CA ALA A 651 16.41 7.56 -37.12
C ALA A 651 16.13 7.17 -38.58
N TYR A 652 15.43 8.04 -39.29
CA TYR A 652 15.29 8.02 -40.70
C TYR A 652 15.71 9.41 -41.23
N ASP A 653 16.56 9.42 -42.24
CA ASP A 653 17.08 10.66 -42.85
C ASP A 653 17.60 11.70 -41.85
N GLU A 654 18.40 11.21 -40.86
CA GLU A 654 18.98 11.96 -39.74
C GLU A 654 17.99 12.45 -38.64
N ILE A 655 16.69 12.20 -38.80
CA ILE A 655 15.66 12.61 -37.85
C ILE A 655 15.31 11.42 -36.96
N ILE A 656 15.45 11.61 -35.62
CA ILE A 656 15.11 10.56 -34.63
C ILE A 656 13.59 10.28 -34.70
N LEU A 657 13.19 9.00 -34.80
CA LEU A 657 11.79 8.59 -34.97
C LEU A 657 10.83 9.08 -33.88
N SER A 658 11.34 9.40 -32.69
CA SER A 658 10.53 9.97 -31.60
C SER A 658 10.34 11.48 -31.68
N GLU A 659 11.01 12.16 -32.62
CA GLU A 659 10.99 13.62 -32.80
C GLU A 659 10.14 14.07 -34.02
N VAL A 660 9.61 13.08 -34.74
CA VAL A 660 8.77 13.32 -35.96
C VAL A 660 7.31 13.61 -35.61
#